data_4d508c755378ffa976fdf7389f2c08a2
#
_entry.id   4d508c755378ffa976fdf7389f2c08a2
#
_cell.length_a   1.000
_cell.length_b   1.000
_cell.length_c   1.000
_cell.angle_alpha   90.00
_cell.angle_beta   90.00
_cell.angle_gamma   90.00
#
_symmetry.space_group_name_H-M   'P 1'
#
loop_
_entity.id
_entity.type
_entity.pdbx_description
1 polymer ?
#
loop_
_entity_poly.entity_id
_entity_poly.type
_entity_poly.pdbx_seq_one_letter_code
_entity_poly.pdbx_strand_id
1 'polypeptide(L)'
;MQTYNNDSISMLKGADRVRLKPSVIFGSDGLEGCAHSFFEIVSNSIDEAKDGYGNKIIVKRFADHSIEVQDFGRGIPLDFNKSEGRYNWELVFCELYAGGKYDKNQDNYQFSLGLNGLGACATQYASSFFDVEVVRDGYKYNLHFEKGENIGGLSKKPTKEKKTGTIQRWKPDLDVFTDIDIPLEFFRSTLKRQAIINPGLTFVLYDEASDKEETYYYENGIFDYIKEIDSNKGITTPFLIEGEGVGRDREDRDDYKVKASLAFCFNNESKTIEYYHNSSWLELGGSPDKAVRTAFVSIFDKEIKNRNKYNKGESKINFSDIEDSLILICNSFSTETSYANQTKKAINNKYIQDFLTSLIKEKLEIWFIENKSDGDKAITQVLANKRSRESAEKQRLTVKKKLMGSIDINNRVKKFVDCRSRDKSKRELFIVEGDSALGSVKLGRDAEFQAIMPIRGKILNCLKADINTILKSDIITDLIRVLGCGIDVKIKNNRNLAEFDIDKLNYNKIIIATDADYDGFQIRTLVATMIYVLCPKLIEEGYLYIVETPLYEISYKDKNKEKTLFAFDEAEKNRLTKGLDVSKLNIQRSKGLGENEPEMMWETTMNPENRRLIRLSAEDPIIMKDKFDLFLGNDLERRKEYIKENGHFYLDDLDLS
;
A
#
# COMPACT_ATOMS: atom_id res chain seq x y z
N MET A 1 13.67 -15.38 -42.77
CA MET A 1 12.59 -15.94 -41.90
C MET A 1 12.84 -17.40 -41.75
N GLN A 2 13.11 -17.90 -40.55
CA GLN A 2 13.17 -19.35 -40.32
C GLN A 2 11.76 -19.90 -40.50
N THR A 3 11.61 -20.87 -41.40
CA THR A 3 10.34 -21.57 -41.64
C THR A 3 10.04 -22.46 -40.44
N TYR A 4 8.86 -22.26 -39.82
CA TYR A 4 8.38 -23.14 -38.75
C TYR A 4 8.03 -24.49 -39.35
N ASN A 5 8.87 -25.50 -39.12
CA ASN A 5 8.74 -26.86 -39.62
C ASN A 5 8.94 -27.87 -38.48
N ASN A 6 8.89 -29.17 -38.78
CA ASN A 6 9.03 -30.25 -37.80
C ASN A 6 10.34 -30.18 -36.99
N ASP A 7 11.41 -29.66 -37.56
CA ASP A 7 12.72 -29.54 -36.92
C ASP A 7 12.81 -28.29 -36.00
N SER A 8 11.79 -27.43 -36.05
CA SER A 8 11.72 -26.22 -35.23
C SER A 8 11.27 -26.51 -33.76
N ILE A 9 10.80 -27.74 -33.48
CA ILE A 9 10.33 -28.16 -32.16
C ILE A 9 11.49 -28.85 -31.44
N SER A 10 11.94 -28.25 -30.33
CA SER A 10 12.97 -28.80 -29.44
C SER A 10 12.48 -28.87 -28.00
N MET A 11 12.96 -29.86 -27.26
CA MET A 11 12.66 -30.03 -25.85
C MET A 11 13.84 -29.50 -25.01
N LEU A 12 13.57 -28.62 -24.05
CA LEU A 12 14.57 -28.21 -23.07
C LEU A 12 14.96 -29.40 -22.17
N LYS A 13 16.25 -29.55 -21.91
CA LYS A 13 16.81 -30.64 -21.09
C LYS A 13 17.63 -30.11 -19.94
N GLY A 14 17.77 -30.90 -18.87
CA GLY A 14 18.59 -30.56 -17.71
C GLY A 14 18.27 -29.15 -17.15
N ALA A 15 19.30 -28.39 -16.88
CA ALA A 15 19.21 -27.05 -16.30
C ALA A 15 18.45 -26.02 -17.17
N ASP A 16 18.47 -26.19 -18.52
CA ASP A 16 17.78 -25.24 -19.42
C ASP A 16 16.27 -25.15 -19.17
N ARG A 17 15.65 -26.21 -18.62
CA ARG A 17 14.24 -26.24 -18.26
C ARG A 17 13.90 -25.15 -17.24
N VAL A 18 14.84 -24.81 -16.36
CA VAL A 18 14.70 -23.78 -15.32
C VAL A 18 15.36 -22.49 -15.75
N ARG A 19 16.59 -22.54 -16.26
CA ARG A 19 17.40 -21.36 -16.58
C ARG A 19 16.75 -20.47 -17.64
N LEU A 20 16.10 -21.06 -18.66
CA LEU A 20 15.41 -20.31 -19.72
C LEU A 20 13.97 -19.94 -19.38
N LYS A 21 13.37 -20.56 -18.37
CA LYS A 21 11.97 -20.36 -17.99
C LYS A 21 11.76 -20.36 -16.47
N PRO A 22 12.49 -19.54 -15.69
CA PRO A 22 12.44 -19.56 -14.22
C PRO A 22 11.05 -19.21 -13.69
N SER A 23 10.31 -18.34 -14.36
CA SER A 23 8.96 -17.93 -13.96
C SER A 23 7.93 -19.06 -13.90
N VAL A 24 8.15 -20.16 -14.65
CA VAL A 24 7.24 -21.33 -14.60
C VAL A 24 7.33 -22.03 -13.25
N ILE A 25 8.49 -22.04 -12.61
CA ILE A 25 8.73 -22.75 -11.35
C ILE A 25 8.68 -21.78 -10.17
N PHE A 26 9.38 -20.65 -10.26
CA PHE A 26 9.48 -19.68 -9.18
C PHE A 26 8.39 -18.58 -9.21
N GLY A 27 7.53 -18.58 -10.24
CA GLY A 27 6.46 -17.58 -10.40
C GLY A 27 6.91 -16.25 -11.00
N SER A 28 8.22 -15.97 -11.03
CA SER A 28 8.84 -14.75 -11.57
C SER A 28 10.30 -15.03 -11.95
N ASP A 29 10.86 -14.24 -12.85
CA ASP A 29 12.30 -14.16 -13.16
C ASP A 29 12.98 -12.97 -12.46
N GLY A 30 12.22 -12.20 -11.68
CA GLY A 30 12.72 -11.09 -10.87
C GLY A 30 13.07 -11.51 -9.44
N LEU A 31 13.22 -10.49 -8.58
CA LEU A 31 13.57 -10.65 -7.17
C LEU A 31 12.61 -11.57 -6.40
N GLU A 32 11.30 -11.55 -6.73
CA GLU A 32 10.31 -12.46 -6.11
C GLU A 32 10.62 -13.93 -6.40
N GLY A 33 10.98 -14.26 -7.64
CA GLY A 33 11.37 -15.62 -8.02
C GLY A 33 12.67 -16.05 -7.36
N CYS A 34 13.67 -15.15 -7.29
CA CYS A 34 14.91 -15.37 -6.57
C CYS A 34 14.64 -15.66 -5.08
N ALA A 35 13.81 -14.84 -4.43
CA ALA A 35 13.42 -15.03 -3.04
C ALA A 35 12.63 -16.34 -2.81
N HIS A 36 11.84 -16.79 -3.79
CA HIS A 36 11.15 -18.07 -3.72
C HIS A 36 12.12 -19.26 -3.69
N SER A 37 13.25 -19.18 -4.39
CA SER A 37 14.28 -20.23 -4.36
C SER A 37 14.83 -20.48 -2.93
N PHE A 38 14.99 -19.43 -2.13
CA PHE A 38 15.35 -19.55 -0.72
C PHE A 38 14.28 -20.32 0.07
N PHE A 39 13.01 -19.98 -0.13
CA PHE A 39 11.91 -20.65 0.57
C PHE A 39 11.83 -22.15 0.23
N GLU A 40 12.11 -22.54 -1.00
CA GLU A 40 12.14 -23.94 -1.41
C GLU A 40 13.20 -24.77 -0.65
N ILE A 41 14.38 -24.21 -0.37
CA ILE A 41 15.43 -24.89 0.40
C ILE A 41 15.06 -24.95 1.89
N VAL A 42 14.64 -23.82 2.48
CA VAL A 42 14.22 -23.77 3.90
C VAL A 42 13.06 -24.71 4.18
N SER A 43 12.11 -24.84 3.23
CA SER A 43 10.95 -25.71 3.40
C SER A 43 11.32 -27.18 3.54
N ASN A 44 12.39 -27.64 2.89
CA ASN A 44 12.88 -29.01 3.05
C ASN A 44 13.43 -29.26 4.45
N SER A 45 14.15 -28.28 5.02
CA SER A 45 14.67 -28.34 6.40
C SER A 45 13.53 -28.29 7.44
N ILE A 46 12.46 -27.52 7.16
CA ILE A 46 11.24 -27.48 7.99
C ILE A 46 10.52 -28.82 7.98
N ASP A 47 10.36 -29.45 6.81
CA ASP A 47 9.71 -30.76 6.69
C ASP A 47 10.45 -31.82 7.51
N GLU A 48 11.78 -31.82 7.49
CA GLU A 48 12.60 -32.73 8.27
C GLU A 48 12.42 -32.52 9.79
N ALA A 49 12.35 -31.24 10.22
CA ALA A 49 12.10 -30.90 11.62
C ALA A 49 10.67 -31.28 12.07
N LYS A 50 9.66 -31.14 11.21
CA LYS A 50 8.27 -31.53 11.49
C LYS A 50 8.12 -33.04 11.67
N ASP A 51 8.94 -33.83 11.01
CA ASP A 51 9.02 -35.27 11.21
C ASP A 51 9.77 -35.67 12.50
N GLY A 52 10.18 -34.69 13.30
CA GLY A 52 10.84 -34.88 14.59
C GLY A 52 12.37 -35.01 14.51
N TYR A 53 12.98 -34.68 13.36
CA TYR A 53 14.42 -34.75 13.17
C TYR A 53 15.05 -33.36 13.13
N GLY A 54 15.65 -33.00 14.25
CA GLY A 54 16.20 -31.63 14.46
C GLY A 54 15.15 -30.63 14.92
N ASN A 55 15.62 -29.59 15.60
CA ASN A 55 14.78 -28.51 16.13
C ASN A 55 15.38 -27.12 15.91
N LYS A 56 16.40 -27.04 15.05
CA LYS A 56 17.09 -25.79 14.73
C LYS A 56 17.43 -25.73 13.24
N ILE A 57 17.21 -24.57 12.62
CA ILE A 57 17.60 -24.25 11.25
C ILE A 57 18.42 -22.97 11.30
N ILE A 58 19.59 -22.96 10.67
CA ILE A 58 20.45 -21.79 10.58
C ILE A 58 20.46 -21.31 9.14
N VAL A 59 20.20 -20.03 8.94
CA VAL A 59 20.26 -19.35 7.65
C VAL A 59 21.36 -18.31 7.71
N LYS A 60 22.27 -18.30 6.72
CA LYS A 60 23.29 -17.26 6.58
C LYS A 60 23.12 -16.52 5.27
N ARG A 61 23.09 -15.21 5.32
CA ARG A 61 23.12 -14.32 4.17
C ARG A 61 24.51 -13.73 4.07
N PHE A 62 25.19 -13.95 2.95
CA PHE A 62 26.53 -13.46 2.70
C PHE A 62 26.53 -12.18 1.89
N ALA A 63 27.59 -11.39 2.04
CA ALA A 63 27.76 -10.11 1.34
C ALA A 63 27.87 -10.26 -0.20
N ASP A 64 28.26 -11.44 -0.68
CA ASP A 64 28.33 -11.78 -2.10
C ASP A 64 26.99 -12.24 -2.69
N HIS A 65 25.87 -12.09 -1.95
CA HIS A 65 24.50 -12.56 -2.25
C HIS A 65 24.35 -14.09 -2.23
N SER A 66 25.33 -14.87 -1.77
CA SER A 66 25.12 -16.28 -1.51
C SER A 66 24.32 -16.48 -0.23
N ILE A 67 23.62 -17.61 -0.17
CA ILE A 67 22.76 -17.99 0.95
C ILE A 67 23.15 -19.38 1.39
N GLU A 68 23.18 -19.62 2.71
CA GLU A 68 23.39 -20.94 3.28
C GLU A 68 22.24 -21.31 4.20
N VAL A 69 21.76 -22.53 4.07
CA VAL A 69 20.76 -23.12 4.97
C VAL A 69 21.34 -24.41 5.56
N GLN A 70 21.33 -24.50 6.87
CA GLN A 70 21.77 -25.67 7.63
C GLN A 70 20.65 -26.21 8.50
N ASP A 71 20.35 -27.48 8.38
CA ASP A 71 19.53 -28.22 9.33
C ASP A 71 20.33 -29.26 10.11
N PHE A 72 19.69 -29.82 11.12
CA PHE A 72 20.25 -30.88 11.98
C PHE A 72 19.35 -32.12 11.97
N GLY A 73 18.77 -32.40 10.81
CA GLY A 73 17.94 -33.56 10.54
C GLY A 73 18.74 -34.84 10.28
N ARG A 74 18.13 -35.80 9.60
CA ARG A 74 18.79 -37.07 9.24
C ARG A 74 19.87 -36.93 8.17
N GLY A 75 19.87 -35.81 7.44
CA GLY A 75 20.68 -35.61 6.24
C GLY A 75 20.04 -36.28 5.00
N ILE A 76 20.14 -35.62 3.85
CA ILE A 76 19.61 -36.11 2.55
C ILE A 76 20.31 -37.44 2.20
N PRO A 77 19.58 -38.51 1.84
CA PRO A 77 20.21 -39.74 1.35
C PRO A 77 20.77 -39.51 -0.07
N LEU A 78 22.08 -39.72 -0.26
CA LEU A 78 22.78 -39.41 -1.51
C LEU A 78 23.35 -40.65 -2.22
N ASP A 79 23.34 -41.81 -1.55
CA ASP A 79 23.90 -43.06 -2.08
C ASP A 79 23.08 -43.65 -3.23
N PHE A 80 23.61 -44.74 -3.80
CA PHE A 80 23.03 -45.42 -4.95
C PHE A 80 21.66 -46.02 -4.63
N ASN A 81 20.67 -45.68 -5.44
CA ASN A 81 19.30 -46.19 -5.36
C ASN A 81 19.15 -47.41 -6.30
N LYS A 82 18.98 -48.59 -5.71
CA LYS A 82 18.86 -49.85 -6.47
C LYS A 82 17.60 -49.91 -7.32
N SER A 83 16.50 -49.31 -6.90
CA SER A 83 15.23 -49.32 -7.63
C SER A 83 15.27 -48.42 -8.87
N GLU A 84 15.96 -47.28 -8.78
CA GLU A 84 16.08 -46.32 -9.88
C GLU A 84 17.33 -46.52 -10.73
N GLY A 85 18.27 -47.37 -10.28
CA GLY A 85 19.50 -47.69 -11.04
C GLY A 85 20.51 -46.55 -11.12
N ARG A 86 20.40 -45.55 -10.24
CA ARG A 86 21.24 -44.34 -10.21
C ARG A 86 21.41 -43.81 -8.78
N TYR A 87 22.26 -42.81 -8.59
CA TYR A 87 22.45 -42.21 -7.27
C TYR A 87 21.27 -41.30 -6.90
N ASN A 88 20.90 -41.28 -5.61
CA ASN A 88 19.85 -40.41 -5.12
C ASN A 88 20.18 -38.93 -5.28
N TRP A 89 21.49 -38.53 -5.19
CA TRP A 89 21.84 -37.15 -5.43
C TRP A 89 21.50 -36.68 -6.84
N GLU A 90 21.59 -37.55 -7.87
CA GLU A 90 21.16 -37.22 -9.25
C GLU A 90 19.65 -37.00 -9.31
N LEU A 91 18.88 -37.83 -8.57
CA LEU A 91 17.43 -37.66 -8.48
C LEU A 91 17.05 -36.36 -7.79
N VAL A 92 17.66 -36.06 -6.64
CA VAL A 92 17.29 -34.90 -5.82
C VAL A 92 17.71 -33.57 -6.46
N PHE A 93 18.90 -33.51 -7.05
CA PHE A 93 19.49 -32.25 -7.54
C PHE A 93 19.49 -32.09 -9.07
N CYS A 94 19.30 -33.17 -9.85
CA CYS A 94 19.37 -33.08 -11.30
C CYS A 94 18.10 -33.53 -12.02
N GLU A 95 17.07 -33.99 -11.32
CA GLU A 95 15.78 -34.34 -11.91
C GLU A 95 14.63 -33.56 -11.28
N LEU A 96 13.84 -32.94 -12.15
CA LEU A 96 12.59 -32.32 -11.73
C LEU A 96 11.54 -33.42 -11.51
N TYR A 97 10.64 -33.21 -10.55
CA TYR A 97 9.62 -34.16 -10.15
C TYR A 97 10.18 -35.48 -9.56
N ALA A 98 11.37 -35.44 -8.98
CA ALA A 98 11.95 -36.54 -8.24
C ALA A 98 11.99 -36.21 -6.73
N GLY A 99 11.54 -37.13 -5.88
CA GLY A 99 11.53 -36.93 -4.42
C GLY A 99 10.94 -38.11 -3.67
N GLY A 100 11.25 -38.22 -2.40
CA GLY A 100 10.80 -39.28 -1.50
C GLY A 100 9.46 -39.03 -0.80
N LYS A 101 8.73 -37.95 -1.16
CA LYS A 101 7.51 -37.51 -0.46
C LYS A 101 6.20 -37.80 -1.22
N TYR A 102 6.26 -38.65 -2.25
CA TYR A 102 5.08 -38.95 -3.10
C TYR A 102 4.15 -40.03 -2.53
N ASP A 103 4.64 -40.88 -1.64
CA ASP A 103 3.83 -41.97 -1.05
C ASP A 103 3.01 -41.45 0.12
N LYS A 104 1.74 -41.15 -0.14
CA LYS A 104 0.76 -40.63 0.82
C LYS A 104 0.35 -41.64 1.92
N ASN A 105 0.71 -42.92 1.75
CA ASN A 105 0.34 -43.99 2.68
C ASN A 105 1.37 -44.24 3.80
N GLN A 106 2.51 -43.56 3.75
CA GLN A 106 3.50 -43.60 4.83
C GLN A 106 3.16 -42.53 5.87
N ASP A 107 3.29 -42.87 7.17
CA ASP A 107 3.03 -41.93 8.27
C ASP A 107 4.00 -40.74 8.31
N ASN A 108 5.10 -40.80 7.58
CA ASN A 108 6.09 -39.72 7.42
C ASN A 108 5.66 -38.73 6.33
N TYR A 109 5.92 -37.45 6.54
CA TYR A 109 5.67 -36.36 5.59
C TYR A 109 4.19 -36.08 5.26
N GLN A 110 3.24 -36.45 6.14
CA GLN A 110 1.80 -36.27 5.89
C GLN A 110 1.41 -34.81 5.60
N PHE A 111 2.14 -33.82 6.15
CA PHE A 111 1.89 -32.38 6.01
C PHE A 111 3.08 -31.64 5.45
N SER A 112 3.77 -32.21 4.44
CA SER A 112 4.97 -31.69 3.86
C SER A 112 4.72 -30.43 3.02
N LEU A 113 5.68 -29.49 3.05
CA LEU A 113 5.73 -28.31 2.16
C LEU A 113 6.19 -28.65 0.75
N GLY A 114 7.22 -29.50 0.65
CA GLY A 114 7.91 -29.87 -0.61
C GLY A 114 7.27 -31.07 -1.29
N LEU A 115 6.02 -30.93 -1.77
CA LEU A 115 5.28 -32.05 -2.40
C LEU A 115 5.66 -32.30 -3.86
N ASN A 116 6.24 -31.36 -4.57
CA ASN A 116 6.38 -31.44 -6.03
C ASN A 116 7.72 -32.00 -6.51
N GLY A 117 8.70 -32.23 -5.62
CA GLY A 117 10.04 -32.69 -5.99
C GLY A 117 10.76 -31.75 -6.95
N LEU A 118 10.56 -30.43 -6.80
CA LEU A 118 11.10 -29.40 -7.68
C LEU A 118 12.15 -28.52 -7.01
N GLY A 119 11.96 -28.17 -5.72
CA GLY A 119 12.63 -27.08 -5.05
C GLY A 119 14.15 -27.14 -5.06
N ALA A 120 14.73 -28.27 -4.61
CA ALA A 120 16.19 -28.42 -4.54
C ALA A 120 16.83 -28.43 -5.94
N CYS A 121 16.26 -29.21 -6.87
CA CYS A 121 16.75 -29.27 -8.25
C CYS A 121 16.63 -27.92 -8.97
N ALA A 122 15.47 -27.26 -8.86
CA ALA A 122 15.25 -25.98 -9.51
C ALA A 122 16.17 -24.88 -8.95
N THR A 123 16.36 -24.82 -7.63
CA THR A 123 17.27 -23.85 -7.00
C THR A 123 18.71 -24.10 -7.42
N GLN A 124 19.13 -25.37 -7.47
CA GLN A 124 20.45 -25.75 -7.95
C GLN A 124 20.65 -25.29 -9.40
N TYR A 125 19.68 -25.55 -10.29
CA TYR A 125 19.73 -25.13 -11.70
C TYR A 125 19.74 -23.61 -11.90
N ALA A 126 19.08 -22.88 -11.01
CA ALA A 126 18.98 -21.41 -11.07
C ALA A 126 20.16 -20.69 -10.37
N SER A 127 21.19 -21.42 -9.96
CA SER A 127 22.33 -20.89 -9.22
C SER A 127 23.59 -20.82 -10.07
N SER A 128 24.47 -19.85 -9.80
CA SER A 128 25.80 -19.76 -10.36
C SER A 128 26.71 -20.84 -9.78
N PHE A 129 26.58 -21.09 -8.46
CA PHE A 129 27.11 -22.30 -7.82
C PHE A 129 26.13 -22.82 -6.76
N PHE A 130 26.21 -24.12 -6.47
CA PHE A 130 25.42 -24.77 -5.43
C PHE A 130 26.23 -25.88 -4.76
N ASP A 131 26.51 -25.69 -3.46
CA ASP A 131 27.27 -26.62 -2.62
C ASP A 131 26.33 -27.39 -1.70
N VAL A 132 26.55 -28.67 -1.56
CA VAL A 132 25.84 -29.54 -0.63
C VAL A 132 26.83 -30.27 0.25
N GLU A 133 26.63 -30.17 1.56
CA GLU A 133 27.31 -30.98 2.55
C GLU A 133 26.28 -31.74 3.37
N VAL A 134 26.47 -33.05 3.47
CA VAL A 134 25.57 -33.91 4.27
C VAL A 134 26.38 -34.79 5.20
N VAL A 135 25.95 -34.84 6.47
CA VAL A 135 26.47 -35.80 7.44
C VAL A 135 25.35 -36.81 7.76
N ARG A 136 25.60 -38.07 7.36
CA ARG A 136 24.65 -39.15 7.50
C ARG A 136 25.34 -40.52 7.63
N ASP A 137 24.84 -41.41 8.47
CA ASP A 137 25.26 -42.78 8.61
C ASP A 137 26.79 -42.97 8.79
N GLY A 138 27.44 -42.01 9.50
CA GLY A 138 28.88 -42.05 9.76
C GLY A 138 29.75 -41.60 8.58
N TYR A 139 29.16 -40.98 7.56
CA TYR A 139 29.84 -40.42 6.41
C TYR A 139 29.52 -38.95 6.24
N LYS A 140 30.52 -38.21 5.70
CA LYS A 140 30.33 -36.85 5.21
C LYS A 140 30.38 -36.87 3.69
N TYR A 141 29.32 -36.35 3.09
CA TYR A 141 29.13 -36.26 1.65
C TYR A 141 29.29 -34.81 1.20
N ASN A 142 29.90 -34.58 0.03
CA ASN A 142 30.00 -33.24 -0.56
C ASN A 142 29.70 -33.34 -2.05
N LEU A 143 28.93 -32.37 -2.55
CA LEU A 143 28.65 -32.13 -3.96
C LEU A 143 28.85 -30.64 -4.26
N HIS A 144 29.35 -30.38 -5.45
CA HIS A 144 29.50 -29.03 -6.01
C HIS A 144 28.89 -28.97 -7.41
N PHE A 145 28.13 -27.92 -7.64
CA PHE A 145 27.51 -27.66 -8.94
C PHE A 145 27.83 -26.22 -9.38
N GLU A 146 28.06 -26.06 -10.68
CA GLU A 146 28.19 -24.76 -11.34
C GLU A 146 27.19 -24.67 -12.48
N LYS A 147 26.32 -23.64 -12.45
CA LYS A 147 25.28 -23.37 -13.47
C LYS A 147 24.45 -24.60 -13.88
N GLY A 148 24.16 -25.48 -12.94
CA GLY A 148 23.37 -26.67 -13.16
C GLY A 148 24.15 -27.95 -13.40
N GLU A 149 25.46 -27.87 -13.64
CA GLU A 149 26.31 -29.03 -13.92
C GLU A 149 27.08 -29.48 -12.67
N ASN A 150 27.11 -30.77 -12.40
CA ASN A 150 27.88 -31.34 -11.31
C ASN A 150 29.38 -31.34 -11.62
N ILE A 151 30.19 -30.75 -10.74
CA ILE A 151 31.63 -30.68 -10.88
C ILE A 151 32.30 -31.63 -9.87
N GLY A 152 33.01 -32.60 -10.32
CA GLY A 152 33.81 -33.51 -9.51
C GLY A 152 33.08 -34.72 -8.90
N GLY A 153 31.78 -34.88 -9.15
CA GLY A 153 31.00 -35.99 -8.64
C GLY A 153 30.76 -35.99 -7.16
N LEU A 154 30.18 -37.08 -6.61
CA LEU A 154 29.92 -37.26 -5.19
C LEU A 154 31.20 -37.61 -4.43
N SER A 155 31.62 -36.76 -3.50
CA SER A 155 32.65 -37.08 -2.52
C SER A 155 32.01 -37.70 -1.27
N LYS A 156 32.46 -38.87 -0.87
CA LYS A 156 32.02 -39.59 0.34
C LYS A 156 33.22 -39.96 1.22
N LYS A 157 33.27 -39.47 2.45
CA LYS A 157 34.37 -39.71 3.40
C LYS A 157 33.83 -40.15 4.75
N PRO A 158 34.44 -41.13 5.43
CA PRO A 158 34.06 -41.45 6.80
C PRO A 158 34.26 -40.23 7.72
N THR A 159 33.35 -40.03 8.65
CA THR A 159 33.42 -38.93 9.65
C THR A 159 33.17 -39.46 11.06
N LYS A 160 33.73 -38.74 12.04
CA LYS A 160 33.47 -38.96 13.47
C LYS A 160 32.41 -38.00 14.00
N GLU A 161 31.86 -37.16 13.16
CA GLU A 161 30.78 -36.25 13.54
C GLU A 161 29.55 -37.05 13.96
N LYS A 162 29.04 -36.74 15.17
CA LYS A 162 27.84 -37.41 15.71
C LYS A 162 26.53 -36.73 15.28
N LYS A 163 26.61 -35.46 14.92
CA LYS A 163 25.44 -34.69 14.49
C LYS A 163 25.23 -34.90 13.00
N THR A 164 24.06 -35.40 12.66
CA THR A 164 23.60 -35.50 11.27
C THR A 164 22.98 -34.19 10.81
N GLY A 165 22.80 -34.01 9.52
CA GLY A 165 22.13 -32.83 8.93
C GLY A 165 22.57 -32.55 7.51
N THR A 166 22.00 -31.49 6.95
CA THR A 166 22.31 -31.01 5.61
C THR A 166 22.69 -29.53 5.66
N ILE A 167 23.72 -29.14 4.92
CA ILE A 167 24.09 -27.77 4.63
C ILE A 167 23.98 -27.60 3.11
N GLN A 168 23.24 -26.58 2.68
CA GLN A 168 23.15 -26.18 1.29
C GLN A 168 23.55 -24.70 1.20
N ARG A 169 24.58 -24.38 0.38
CA ARG A 169 25.00 -23.02 0.10
C ARG A 169 24.95 -22.77 -1.40
N TRP A 170 24.30 -21.70 -1.79
CA TRP A 170 24.18 -21.33 -3.20
C TRP A 170 24.22 -19.83 -3.40
N LYS A 171 24.53 -19.46 -4.63
CA LYS A 171 24.39 -18.08 -5.09
C LYS A 171 23.46 -18.07 -6.28
N PRO A 172 22.31 -17.37 -6.21
CA PRO A 172 21.42 -17.21 -7.37
C PRO A 172 22.18 -16.61 -8.56
N ASP A 173 21.79 -17.00 -9.79
CA ASP A 173 22.50 -16.58 -10.98
C ASP A 173 21.79 -15.41 -11.68
N LEU A 174 22.54 -14.34 -12.00
CA LEU A 174 22.06 -13.19 -12.78
C LEU A 174 21.75 -13.56 -14.26
N ASP A 175 22.22 -14.69 -14.75
CA ASP A 175 21.80 -15.22 -16.06
C ASP A 175 20.38 -15.80 -16.01
N VAL A 176 19.80 -15.99 -14.81
CA VAL A 176 18.48 -16.58 -14.57
C VAL A 176 17.51 -15.57 -13.98
N PHE A 177 17.95 -14.84 -12.96
CA PHE A 177 17.15 -13.82 -12.29
C PHE A 177 17.65 -12.42 -12.65
N THR A 178 16.72 -11.51 -12.87
CA THR A 178 17.03 -10.10 -13.19
C THR A 178 17.58 -9.34 -11.98
N ASP A 179 17.32 -9.83 -10.77
CA ASP A 179 17.82 -9.28 -9.50
C ASP A 179 18.00 -10.42 -8.48
N ILE A 180 19.12 -10.42 -7.77
CA ILE A 180 19.48 -11.42 -6.76
C ILE A 180 19.73 -10.81 -5.37
N ASP A 181 19.60 -9.49 -5.20
CA ASP A 181 19.79 -8.83 -3.91
C ASP A 181 18.55 -8.91 -3.04
N ILE A 182 18.31 -10.10 -2.49
CA ILE A 182 17.16 -10.33 -1.59
C ILE A 182 17.34 -9.48 -0.33
N PRO A 183 16.39 -8.57 -0.02
CA PRO A 183 16.47 -7.71 1.15
C PRO A 183 16.52 -8.51 2.45
N LEU A 184 17.31 -8.07 3.43
CA LEU A 184 17.41 -8.69 4.75
C LEU A 184 16.03 -8.86 5.42
N GLU A 185 15.13 -7.89 5.22
CA GLU A 185 13.78 -7.92 5.77
C GLU A 185 12.92 -9.09 5.24
N PHE A 186 13.20 -9.56 4.04
CA PHE A 186 12.56 -10.76 3.50
C PHE A 186 12.93 -12.00 4.31
N PHE A 187 14.21 -12.18 4.64
CA PHE A 187 14.68 -13.27 5.49
C PHE A 187 14.07 -13.19 6.89
N ARG A 188 14.11 -12.00 7.51
CA ARG A 188 13.50 -11.74 8.82
C ARG A 188 12.03 -12.12 8.86
N SER A 189 11.25 -11.57 7.94
CA SER A 189 9.80 -11.80 7.89
C SER A 189 9.47 -13.26 7.60
N THR A 190 10.21 -13.90 6.70
CA THR A 190 10.01 -15.31 6.36
C THR A 190 10.32 -16.22 7.54
N LEU A 191 11.50 -16.07 8.17
CA LEU A 191 11.90 -16.93 9.28
C LEU A 191 11.04 -16.70 10.54
N LYS A 192 10.67 -15.45 10.81
CA LYS A 192 9.71 -15.14 11.89
C LYS A 192 8.38 -15.85 11.66
N ARG A 193 7.81 -15.78 10.46
CA ARG A 193 6.57 -16.50 10.11
C ARG A 193 6.72 -18.00 10.28
N GLN A 194 7.82 -18.57 9.82
CA GLN A 194 8.06 -20.01 9.96
C GLN A 194 8.20 -20.43 11.43
N ALA A 195 8.82 -19.63 12.29
CA ALA A 195 8.90 -19.90 13.72
C ALA A 195 7.51 -19.85 14.39
N ILE A 196 6.65 -18.91 13.99
CA ILE A 196 5.29 -18.77 14.52
C ILE A 196 4.41 -20.01 14.21
N ILE A 197 4.53 -20.56 13.01
CA ILE A 197 3.65 -21.65 12.56
C ILE A 197 4.22 -23.06 12.79
N ASN A 198 5.49 -23.15 13.22
CA ASN A 198 6.16 -24.39 13.58
C ASN A 198 6.64 -24.30 15.04
N PRO A 199 5.75 -24.47 16.02
CA PRO A 199 6.06 -24.31 17.44
C PRO A 199 7.23 -25.20 17.86
N GLY A 200 8.14 -24.65 18.68
CA GLY A 200 9.31 -25.37 19.18
C GLY A 200 10.49 -25.47 18.18
N LEU A 201 10.34 -25.01 16.94
CA LEU A 201 11.44 -24.95 15.96
C LEU A 201 12.15 -23.59 16.03
N THR A 202 13.47 -23.65 16.19
CA THR A 202 14.33 -22.45 16.27
C THR A 202 14.90 -22.12 14.92
N PHE A 203 14.76 -20.87 14.49
CA PHE A 203 15.42 -20.33 13.31
C PHE A 203 16.47 -19.30 13.75
N VAL A 204 17.66 -19.40 13.18
CA VAL A 204 18.75 -18.44 13.39
C VAL A 204 19.10 -17.83 12.05
N LEU A 205 19.10 -16.50 11.98
CA LEU A 205 19.52 -15.72 10.84
C LEU A 205 20.84 -15.03 11.16
N TYR A 206 21.88 -15.32 10.40
CA TYR A 206 23.14 -14.57 10.43
C TYR A 206 23.28 -13.75 9.14
N ASP A 207 23.51 -12.46 9.28
CA ASP A 207 23.76 -11.54 8.16
C ASP A 207 25.21 -11.06 8.23
N GLU A 208 26.03 -11.50 7.27
CA GLU A 208 27.44 -11.16 7.20
C GLU A 208 27.67 -9.66 7.03
N ALA A 209 26.84 -8.98 6.24
CA ALA A 209 27.00 -7.55 5.95
C ALA A 209 26.87 -6.67 7.20
N SER A 210 26.00 -7.04 8.16
CA SER A 210 25.83 -6.32 9.42
C SER A 210 26.53 -6.99 10.61
N ASP A 211 27.12 -8.18 10.44
CA ASP A 211 27.70 -9.04 11.49
C ASP A 211 26.74 -9.26 12.65
N LYS A 212 25.46 -9.57 12.32
CA LYS A 212 24.39 -9.76 13.31
C LYS A 212 23.76 -11.12 13.19
N GLU A 213 23.45 -11.68 14.37
CA GLU A 213 22.67 -12.90 14.51
C GLU A 213 21.32 -12.58 15.16
N GLU A 214 20.25 -13.08 14.58
CA GLU A 214 18.89 -12.94 15.09
C GLU A 214 18.27 -14.33 15.25
N THR A 215 17.56 -14.55 16.36
CA THR A 215 16.92 -15.84 16.66
C THR A 215 15.40 -15.67 16.74
N TYR A 216 14.68 -16.54 16.08
CA TYR A 216 13.22 -16.61 16.10
C TYR A 216 12.78 -17.95 16.69
N TYR A 217 11.99 -17.91 17.76
CA TYR A 217 11.49 -19.07 18.47
C TYR A 217 10.16 -18.75 19.16
N TYR A 218 9.16 -19.59 18.95
CA TYR A 218 7.84 -19.51 19.60
C TYR A 218 7.48 -20.89 20.16
N GLU A 219 7.49 -21.01 21.48
CA GLU A 219 7.21 -22.29 22.14
C GLU A 219 5.80 -22.79 21.85
N ASN A 220 4.80 -21.88 21.96
CA ASN A 220 3.39 -22.16 21.70
C ASN A 220 2.91 -21.58 20.35
N GLY A 221 3.84 -21.31 19.42
CA GLY A 221 3.55 -20.90 18.06
C GLY A 221 2.65 -19.68 17.94
N ILE A 222 1.53 -19.81 17.21
CA ILE A 222 0.59 -18.72 16.94
C ILE A 222 0.00 -18.11 18.22
N PHE A 223 -0.08 -18.86 19.32
CA PHE A 223 -0.62 -18.34 20.57
C PHE A 223 0.34 -17.36 21.27
N ASP A 224 1.64 -17.61 21.22
CA ASP A 224 2.63 -16.67 21.74
C ASP A 224 2.73 -15.42 20.85
N TYR A 225 2.62 -15.61 19.53
CA TYR A 225 2.64 -14.51 18.59
C TYR A 225 1.44 -13.57 18.76
N ILE A 226 0.24 -14.10 19.01
CA ILE A 226 -0.92 -13.24 19.30
C ILE A 226 -0.70 -12.41 20.57
N LYS A 227 -0.10 -12.96 21.61
CA LYS A 227 0.24 -12.20 22.82
C LYS A 227 1.26 -11.10 22.56
N GLU A 228 2.24 -11.38 21.68
CA GLU A 228 3.22 -10.36 21.24
C GLU A 228 2.53 -9.19 20.52
N ILE A 229 1.64 -9.47 19.56
CA ILE A 229 0.91 -8.43 18.82
C ILE A 229 -0.04 -7.66 19.75
N ASP A 230 -0.74 -8.38 20.63
CA ASP A 230 -1.71 -7.80 21.56
C ASP A 230 -1.05 -6.85 22.58
N SER A 231 0.23 -7.09 22.91
CA SER A 231 1.02 -6.26 23.83
C SER A 231 0.33 -5.99 25.16
N ASN A 232 -0.53 -6.88 25.63
CA ASN A 232 -1.39 -6.75 26.83
C ASN A 232 -2.35 -5.56 26.80
N LYS A 233 -2.73 -5.08 25.60
CA LYS A 233 -3.71 -3.98 25.40
C LYS A 233 -5.04 -4.48 24.84
N GLY A 234 -5.20 -5.80 24.80
CA GLY A 234 -6.39 -6.45 24.28
C GLY A 234 -7.66 -6.12 25.03
N ILE A 235 -8.76 -6.00 24.30
CA ILE A 235 -10.12 -5.93 24.85
C ILE A 235 -10.51 -7.27 25.46
N THR A 236 -10.06 -8.36 24.85
CA THR A 236 -10.28 -9.74 25.29
C THR A 236 -8.97 -10.48 25.46
N THR A 237 -8.96 -11.50 26.27
CA THR A 237 -7.84 -12.41 26.39
C THR A 237 -7.67 -13.26 25.12
N PRO A 238 -6.41 -13.54 24.68
CA PRO A 238 -6.17 -14.47 23.58
C PRO A 238 -6.79 -15.85 23.82
N PHE A 239 -7.45 -16.38 22.80
CA PHE A 239 -8.11 -17.69 22.85
C PHE A 239 -7.61 -18.57 21.70
N LEU A 240 -7.33 -19.84 21.99
CA LEU A 240 -6.84 -20.83 21.04
C LEU A 240 -7.94 -21.86 20.72
N ILE A 241 -8.14 -22.11 19.44
CA ILE A 241 -9.01 -23.13 18.87
C ILE A 241 -8.13 -24.16 18.18
N GLU A 242 -8.32 -25.43 18.49
CA GLU A 242 -7.64 -26.53 17.81
C GLU A 242 -8.64 -27.60 17.43
N GLY A 243 -8.37 -28.32 16.34
CA GLY A 243 -9.18 -29.43 15.90
C GLY A 243 -8.57 -30.15 14.70
N GLU A 244 -9.04 -31.38 14.51
CA GLU A 244 -8.69 -32.24 13.39
C GLU A 244 -9.92 -32.93 12.82
N GLY A 245 -9.86 -33.30 11.55
CA GLY A 245 -10.96 -33.97 10.88
C GLY A 245 -10.51 -34.70 9.63
N VAL A 246 -11.40 -35.58 9.15
CA VAL A 246 -11.19 -36.37 7.93
C VAL A 246 -12.41 -36.22 7.03
N GLY A 247 -12.20 -35.96 5.73
CA GLY A 247 -13.28 -35.84 4.75
C GLY A 247 -12.73 -35.52 3.36
N ARG A 248 -13.62 -35.17 2.44
CA ARG A 248 -13.32 -35.02 1.01
C ARG A 248 -13.95 -33.77 0.39
N ASP A 249 -13.35 -33.25 -0.65
CA ASP A 249 -13.89 -32.09 -1.38
C ASP A 249 -15.11 -32.45 -2.26
N ARG A 250 -15.17 -33.69 -2.77
CA ARG A 250 -16.24 -34.23 -3.62
C ARG A 250 -16.43 -35.72 -3.36
N GLU A 251 -17.62 -36.24 -3.64
CA GLU A 251 -17.99 -37.64 -3.39
C GLU A 251 -17.12 -38.66 -4.14
N ASP A 252 -16.57 -38.27 -5.31
CA ASP A 252 -15.73 -39.09 -6.18
C ASP A 252 -14.23 -39.06 -5.79
N ARG A 253 -13.84 -38.42 -4.66
CA ARG A 253 -12.47 -38.33 -4.19
C ARG A 253 -12.27 -39.06 -2.87
N ASP A 254 -11.03 -39.44 -2.60
CA ASP A 254 -10.63 -40.03 -1.34
C ASP A 254 -10.71 -39.03 -0.20
N ASP A 255 -10.91 -39.55 0.99
CA ASP A 255 -10.85 -38.75 2.21
C ASP A 255 -9.42 -38.34 2.51
N TYR A 256 -9.25 -37.14 3.04
CA TYR A 256 -7.96 -36.62 3.48
C TYR A 256 -8.07 -35.99 4.87
N LYS A 257 -6.92 -35.99 5.58
CA LYS A 257 -6.83 -35.43 6.94
C LYS A 257 -6.65 -33.92 6.90
N VAL A 258 -7.31 -33.22 7.82
CA VAL A 258 -7.13 -31.77 8.06
C VAL A 258 -6.88 -31.58 9.55
N LYS A 259 -5.87 -30.76 9.87
CA LYS A 259 -5.58 -30.28 11.22
C LYS A 259 -5.53 -28.76 11.19
N ALA A 260 -6.08 -28.10 12.21
CA ALA A 260 -6.05 -26.65 12.28
C ALA A 260 -5.88 -26.16 13.71
N SER A 261 -5.16 -25.07 13.84
CA SER A 261 -5.10 -24.23 15.04
C SER A 261 -5.39 -22.78 14.64
N LEU A 262 -6.22 -22.11 15.44
CA LEU A 262 -6.58 -20.71 15.24
C LEU A 262 -6.52 -20.02 16.60
N ALA A 263 -5.79 -18.94 16.67
CA ALA A 263 -5.76 -18.08 17.83
C ALA A 263 -6.36 -16.73 17.50
N PHE A 264 -7.12 -16.12 18.43
CA PHE A 264 -7.70 -14.80 18.23
C PHE A 264 -7.86 -14.02 19.54
N CYS A 265 -7.87 -12.70 19.43
CA CYS A 265 -8.33 -11.77 20.47
C CYS A 265 -8.87 -10.48 19.80
N PHE A 266 -9.55 -9.65 20.59
CA PHE A 266 -9.99 -8.32 20.14
C PHE A 266 -9.11 -7.25 20.74
N ASN A 267 -8.72 -6.26 19.90
CA ASN A 267 -7.82 -5.17 20.25
C ASN A 267 -8.20 -3.92 19.42
N ASN A 268 -8.08 -2.71 20.00
CA ASN A 268 -8.40 -1.46 19.30
C ASN A 268 -7.20 -0.77 18.66
N GLU A 269 -5.99 -1.11 19.09
CA GLU A 269 -4.76 -0.48 18.60
C GLU A 269 -4.12 -1.27 17.45
N SER A 270 -4.34 -2.59 17.42
CA SER A 270 -3.75 -3.49 16.45
C SER A 270 -4.81 -4.35 15.78
N LYS A 271 -4.68 -4.51 14.47
CA LYS A 271 -5.53 -5.41 13.68
C LYS A 271 -4.62 -6.24 12.79
N THR A 272 -4.72 -7.55 12.90
CA THR A 272 -3.90 -8.48 12.11
C THR A 272 -4.72 -9.74 11.84
N ILE A 273 -4.86 -10.12 10.58
CA ILE A 273 -5.49 -11.38 10.19
C ILE A 273 -4.53 -12.08 9.23
N GLU A 274 -4.05 -13.24 9.65
CA GLU A 274 -3.10 -14.03 8.87
C GLU A 274 -3.57 -15.46 8.74
N TYR A 275 -3.40 -16.02 7.54
CA TYR A 275 -3.74 -17.40 7.23
C TYR A 275 -2.52 -18.15 6.75
N TYR A 276 -2.34 -19.35 7.28
CA TYR A 276 -1.28 -20.27 6.89
C TYR A 276 -1.85 -21.65 6.56
N HIS A 277 -1.27 -22.30 5.58
CA HIS A 277 -1.62 -23.66 5.22
C HIS A 277 -0.41 -24.46 4.78
N ASN A 278 -0.19 -25.64 5.39
CA ASN A 278 1.02 -26.44 5.19
C ASN A 278 2.29 -25.58 5.22
N SER A 279 2.41 -24.71 6.24
CA SER A 279 3.49 -23.75 6.47
C SER A 279 3.68 -22.68 5.36
N SER A 280 2.81 -22.61 4.37
CA SER A 280 2.77 -21.50 3.39
C SER A 280 1.88 -20.37 3.91
N TRP A 281 2.34 -19.13 3.77
CA TRP A 281 1.52 -17.96 4.05
C TRP A 281 0.53 -17.73 2.91
N LEU A 282 -0.76 -17.69 3.25
CA LEU A 282 -1.83 -17.46 2.30
C LEU A 282 -2.16 -15.96 2.20
N GLU A 283 -1.34 -15.21 1.49
CA GLU A 283 -1.51 -13.77 1.30
C GLU A 283 -2.91 -13.38 0.77
N LEU A 284 -3.49 -14.22 -0.08
CA LEU A 284 -4.81 -14.03 -0.67
C LEU A 284 -5.92 -14.83 0.04
N GLY A 285 -5.60 -15.48 1.15
CA GLY A 285 -6.55 -16.24 1.97
C GLY A 285 -7.06 -17.51 1.29
N GLY A 286 -8.28 -17.49 0.74
CA GLY A 286 -8.93 -18.66 0.13
C GLY A 286 -9.90 -19.36 1.08
N SER A 287 -9.85 -20.69 1.15
CA SER A 287 -10.77 -21.49 1.98
C SER A 287 -10.76 -21.10 3.48
N PRO A 288 -9.60 -20.89 4.14
CA PRO A 288 -9.56 -20.46 5.53
C PRO A 288 -10.17 -19.08 5.76
N ASP A 289 -9.91 -18.09 4.90
CA ASP A 289 -10.50 -16.75 5.01
C ASP A 289 -12.02 -16.81 4.90
N LYS A 290 -12.55 -17.56 3.92
CA LYS A 290 -14.00 -17.74 3.75
C LYS A 290 -14.64 -18.40 4.98
N ALA A 291 -13.97 -19.40 5.57
CA ALA A 291 -14.44 -20.08 6.77
C ALA A 291 -14.52 -19.15 7.98
N VAL A 292 -13.45 -18.40 8.24
CA VAL A 292 -13.37 -17.42 9.34
C VAL A 292 -14.46 -16.37 9.19
N ARG A 293 -14.59 -15.74 8.02
CA ARG A 293 -15.61 -14.71 7.74
C ARG A 293 -17.02 -15.26 7.99
N THR A 294 -17.29 -16.45 7.50
CA THR A 294 -18.62 -17.07 7.64
C THR A 294 -18.92 -17.42 9.09
N ALA A 295 -17.98 -18.03 9.80
CA ALA A 295 -18.18 -18.50 11.18
C ALA A 295 -18.33 -17.33 12.16
N PHE A 296 -17.40 -16.36 12.12
CA PHE A 296 -17.45 -15.22 13.03
C PHE A 296 -18.72 -14.38 12.83
N VAL A 297 -19.08 -14.03 11.59
CA VAL A 297 -20.32 -13.27 11.33
C VAL A 297 -21.54 -14.05 11.82
N SER A 298 -21.60 -15.36 11.56
CA SER A 298 -22.75 -16.18 11.96
C SER A 298 -22.95 -16.22 13.46
N ILE A 299 -21.88 -16.46 14.23
CA ILE A 299 -21.97 -16.63 15.68
C ILE A 299 -22.14 -15.29 16.39
N PHE A 300 -21.39 -14.25 15.98
CA PHE A 300 -21.56 -12.91 16.54
C PHE A 300 -22.98 -12.35 16.29
N ASP A 301 -23.52 -12.50 15.09
CA ASP A 301 -24.90 -12.09 14.78
C ASP A 301 -25.94 -12.84 15.66
N LYS A 302 -25.76 -14.16 15.83
CA LYS A 302 -26.57 -14.97 16.73
C LYS A 302 -26.52 -14.47 18.17
N GLU A 303 -25.30 -14.24 18.70
CA GLU A 303 -25.10 -13.80 20.08
C GLU A 303 -25.60 -12.37 20.34
N ILE A 304 -25.41 -11.45 19.39
CA ILE A 304 -25.95 -10.08 19.47
C ILE A 304 -27.48 -10.10 19.53
N LYS A 305 -28.12 -10.96 18.72
CA LYS A 305 -29.58 -11.16 18.74
C LYS A 305 -30.07 -11.75 20.04
N ASN A 306 -29.45 -12.84 20.51
CA ASN A 306 -29.80 -13.52 21.75
C ASN A 306 -29.72 -12.58 22.96
N ARG A 307 -28.76 -11.67 22.95
CA ARG A 307 -28.56 -10.68 24.04
C ARG A 307 -29.34 -9.36 23.80
N ASN A 308 -30.18 -9.27 22.76
CA ASN A 308 -30.99 -8.10 22.40
C ASN A 308 -30.15 -6.80 22.31
N LYS A 309 -28.93 -6.86 21.71
CA LYS A 309 -28.02 -5.72 21.63
C LYS A 309 -28.20 -4.87 20.36
N TYR A 310 -28.94 -5.33 19.35
CA TYR A 310 -29.32 -4.53 18.20
C TYR A 310 -30.39 -3.49 18.58
N ASN A 311 -30.28 -2.29 18.04
CA ASN A 311 -31.33 -1.29 18.11
C ASN A 311 -32.50 -1.66 17.19
N LYS A 312 -33.70 -1.11 17.44
CA LYS A 312 -34.88 -1.36 16.59
C LYS A 312 -34.62 -0.92 15.14
N GLY A 313 -34.74 -1.84 14.22
CA GLY A 313 -34.49 -1.60 12.77
C GLY A 313 -33.01 -1.53 12.36
N GLU A 314 -32.09 -1.87 13.28
CA GLU A 314 -30.66 -1.94 12.98
C GLU A 314 -30.34 -3.16 12.08
N SER A 315 -29.54 -2.95 11.02
CA SER A 315 -29.08 -4.03 10.14
C SER A 315 -28.16 -5.01 10.88
N LYS A 316 -27.99 -6.22 10.36
CA LYS A 316 -27.00 -7.18 10.90
C LYS A 316 -25.58 -6.69 10.67
N ILE A 317 -24.65 -7.20 11.47
CA ILE A 317 -23.20 -7.00 11.28
C ILE A 317 -22.71 -7.64 9.98
N ASN A 318 -21.58 -7.16 9.49
CA ASN A 318 -20.78 -7.82 8.46
C ASN A 318 -19.37 -8.11 8.99
N PHE A 319 -18.52 -8.78 8.20
CA PHE A 319 -17.19 -9.16 8.68
C PHE A 319 -16.28 -7.94 8.93
N SER A 320 -16.41 -6.85 8.17
CA SER A 320 -15.58 -5.66 8.42
C SER A 320 -15.83 -5.03 9.79
N ASP A 321 -17.01 -5.21 10.38
CA ASP A 321 -17.32 -4.73 11.72
C ASP A 321 -16.55 -5.52 12.80
N ILE A 322 -16.26 -6.81 12.52
CA ILE A 322 -15.46 -7.70 13.38
C ILE A 322 -13.97 -7.46 13.12
N GLU A 323 -13.59 -7.44 11.84
CA GLU A 323 -12.21 -7.32 11.37
C GLU A 323 -11.50 -6.08 11.92
N ASP A 324 -12.21 -4.96 12.08
CA ASP A 324 -11.63 -3.68 12.51
C ASP A 324 -10.98 -3.72 13.92
N SER A 325 -11.29 -4.74 14.72
CA SER A 325 -10.70 -4.92 16.06
C SER A 325 -10.22 -6.34 16.31
N LEU A 326 -10.03 -7.14 15.26
CA LEU A 326 -9.68 -8.55 15.37
C LEU A 326 -8.19 -8.77 15.11
N ILE A 327 -7.52 -9.44 16.03
CA ILE A 327 -6.25 -10.11 15.79
C ILE A 327 -6.57 -11.60 15.68
N LEU A 328 -6.22 -12.22 14.55
CA LEU A 328 -6.49 -13.62 14.28
C LEU A 328 -5.38 -14.23 13.45
N ILE A 329 -4.85 -15.35 13.92
CA ILE A 329 -3.89 -16.17 13.18
C ILE A 329 -4.50 -17.56 13.02
N CYS A 330 -4.63 -18.02 11.78
CA CYS A 330 -5.14 -19.35 11.46
C CYS A 330 -4.06 -20.15 10.76
N ASN A 331 -3.66 -21.27 11.33
CA ASN A 331 -2.71 -22.21 10.77
C ASN A 331 -3.40 -23.56 10.55
N SER A 332 -3.39 -24.05 9.32
CA SER A 332 -4.04 -25.30 8.94
C SER A 332 -3.08 -26.21 8.18
N PHE A 333 -3.32 -27.50 8.25
CA PHE A 333 -2.58 -28.53 7.54
C PHE A 333 -3.54 -29.50 6.90
N SER A 334 -3.21 -30.01 5.71
CA SER A 334 -3.95 -31.09 5.07
C SER A 334 -3.02 -32.02 4.30
N THR A 335 -3.41 -33.29 4.20
CA THR A 335 -2.69 -34.29 3.40
C THR A 335 -2.98 -34.14 1.90
N GLU A 336 -4.01 -33.38 1.53
CA GLU A 336 -4.33 -33.00 0.16
C GLU A 336 -4.65 -31.50 0.07
N THR A 337 -3.91 -30.78 -0.79
CA THR A 337 -4.09 -29.33 -0.94
C THR A 337 -4.27 -28.96 -2.40
N SER A 338 -5.30 -28.16 -2.68
CA SER A 338 -5.52 -27.52 -3.98
C SER A 338 -5.16 -26.05 -3.89
N TYR A 339 -3.94 -25.70 -4.31
CA TYR A 339 -3.50 -24.32 -4.42
C TYR A 339 -4.11 -23.64 -5.63
N ALA A 340 -4.48 -22.36 -5.49
CA ALA A 340 -5.01 -21.55 -6.58
C ALA A 340 -3.95 -21.23 -7.66
N ASN A 341 -2.67 -21.20 -7.25
CA ASN A 341 -1.52 -20.94 -8.14
C ASN A 341 -0.24 -21.59 -7.58
N GLN A 342 0.81 -21.61 -8.41
CA GLN A 342 2.10 -22.20 -8.04
C GLN A 342 2.79 -21.47 -6.87
N THR A 343 2.54 -20.19 -6.68
CA THR A 343 3.11 -19.41 -5.57
C THR A 343 2.46 -19.68 -4.21
N LYS A 344 1.49 -20.59 -4.15
CA LYS A 344 0.83 -21.10 -2.92
C LYS A 344 0.16 -20.00 -2.04
N LYS A 345 -0.23 -18.87 -2.64
CA LYS A 345 -0.80 -17.72 -1.92
C LYS A 345 -2.28 -17.86 -1.53
N ALA A 346 -2.98 -18.89 -2.03
CA ALA A 346 -4.36 -19.22 -1.67
C ALA A 346 -4.66 -20.70 -1.90
N ILE A 347 -5.63 -21.26 -1.15
CA ILE A 347 -6.14 -22.63 -1.34
C ILE A 347 -7.64 -22.61 -1.60
N ASN A 348 -8.14 -23.64 -2.34
CA ASN A 348 -9.52 -23.70 -2.81
C ASN A 348 -10.29 -24.96 -2.33
N ASN A 349 -9.72 -25.74 -1.44
CA ASN A 349 -10.34 -26.96 -0.91
C ASN A 349 -11.66 -26.67 -0.21
N LYS A 350 -12.74 -27.31 -0.66
CA LYS A 350 -14.07 -27.12 -0.10
C LYS A 350 -14.17 -27.73 1.29
N TYR A 351 -13.65 -28.94 1.47
CA TYR A 351 -13.72 -29.62 2.77
C TYR A 351 -12.95 -28.85 3.86
N ILE A 352 -11.79 -28.26 3.54
CA ILE A 352 -11.06 -27.41 4.49
C ILE A 352 -11.93 -26.21 4.93
N GLN A 353 -12.64 -25.58 3.98
CA GLN A 353 -13.55 -24.48 4.30
C GLN A 353 -14.68 -24.93 5.22
N ASP A 354 -15.32 -26.06 4.91
CA ASP A 354 -16.48 -26.59 5.64
C ASP A 354 -16.06 -27.04 7.04
N PHE A 355 -14.94 -27.77 7.16
CA PHE A 355 -14.35 -28.20 8.41
C PHE A 355 -14.02 -27.01 9.33
N LEU A 356 -13.24 -26.04 8.81
CA LEU A 356 -12.89 -24.84 9.57
C LEU A 356 -14.13 -24.03 9.99
N THR A 357 -15.11 -23.89 9.10
CA THR A 357 -16.35 -23.19 9.42
C THR A 357 -17.08 -23.84 10.60
N SER A 358 -17.18 -25.16 10.58
CA SER A 358 -17.85 -25.93 11.64
C SER A 358 -17.08 -25.87 12.95
N LEU A 359 -15.77 -26.10 12.91
CA LEU A 359 -14.88 -26.05 14.08
C LEU A 359 -14.93 -24.67 14.76
N ILE A 360 -14.79 -23.60 13.97
CA ILE A 360 -14.78 -22.24 14.51
C ILE A 360 -16.15 -21.89 15.10
N LYS A 361 -17.26 -22.26 14.46
CA LYS A 361 -18.60 -22.02 15.02
C LYS A 361 -18.80 -22.70 16.35
N GLU A 362 -18.49 -23.99 16.44
CA GLU A 362 -18.59 -24.77 17.68
C GLU A 362 -17.75 -24.15 18.82
N LYS A 363 -16.49 -23.86 18.54
CA LYS A 363 -15.58 -23.31 19.56
C LYS A 363 -15.91 -21.88 19.95
N LEU A 364 -16.43 -21.04 19.02
CA LEU A 364 -16.92 -19.71 19.37
C LEU A 364 -18.17 -19.76 20.24
N GLU A 365 -19.10 -20.70 20.01
CA GLU A 365 -20.26 -20.89 20.89
C GLU A 365 -19.80 -21.23 22.31
N ILE A 366 -18.86 -22.16 22.48
CA ILE A 366 -18.24 -22.49 23.75
C ILE A 366 -17.56 -21.27 24.36
N TRP A 367 -16.77 -20.54 23.60
CA TRP A 367 -16.08 -19.34 24.05
C TRP A 367 -17.04 -18.28 24.64
N PHE A 368 -18.17 -18.05 23.98
CA PHE A 368 -19.18 -17.10 24.47
C PHE A 368 -19.86 -17.54 25.75
N ILE A 369 -19.92 -18.85 26.01
CA ILE A 369 -20.47 -19.44 27.25
C ILE A 369 -19.46 -19.34 28.40
N GLU A 370 -18.22 -19.73 28.12
CA GLU A 370 -17.16 -19.82 29.15
C GLU A 370 -16.56 -18.46 29.49
N ASN A 371 -16.42 -17.57 28.48
CA ASN A 371 -15.78 -16.25 28.60
C ASN A 371 -16.80 -15.12 28.49
N LYS A 372 -17.84 -15.12 29.28
CA LYS A 372 -18.95 -14.16 29.23
C LYS A 372 -18.51 -12.69 29.18
N SER A 373 -17.55 -12.32 30.06
CA SER A 373 -17.04 -10.94 30.13
C SER A 373 -16.37 -10.52 28.82
N ASP A 374 -15.50 -11.36 28.28
CA ASP A 374 -14.80 -11.06 27.03
C ASP A 374 -15.74 -11.08 25.82
N GLY A 375 -16.72 -12.02 25.83
CA GLY A 375 -17.78 -12.03 24.82
C GLY A 375 -18.62 -10.75 24.81
N ASP A 376 -18.97 -10.21 25.99
CA ASP A 376 -19.71 -8.93 26.10
C ASP A 376 -18.89 -7.73 25.61
N LYS A 377 -17.59 -7.70 25.93
CA LYS A 377 -16.66 -6.68 25.45
C LYS A 377 -16.51 -6.74 23.93
N ALA A 378 -16.29 -7.93 23.36
CA ALA A 378 -16.16 -8.16 21.93
C ALA A 378 -17.43 -7.72 21.18
N ILE A 379 -18.62 -8.10 21.64
CA ILE A 379 -19.89 -7.67 21.07
C ILE A 379 -20.02 -6.14 21.10
N THR A 380 -19.68 -5.53 22.25
CA THR A 380 -19.75 -4.08 22.40
C THR A 380 -18.85 -3.38 21.39
N GLN A 381 -17.63 -3.89 21.21
CA GLN A 381 -16.67 -3.35 20.26
C GLN A 381 -17.14 -3.52 18.82
N VAL A 382 -17.60 -4.71 18.43
CA VAL A 382 -18.11 -4.99 17.08
C VAL A 382 -19.30 -4.09 16.74
N LEU A 383 -20.21 -3.84 17.69
CA LEU A 383 -21.33 -2.92 17.51
C LEU A 383 -20.87 -1.46 17.41
N ALA A 384 -19.83 -1.05 18.15
CA ALA A 384 -19.23 0.27 18.03
C ALA A 384 -18.62 0.47 16.65
N ASN A 385 -17.83 -0.49 16.14
CA ASN A 385 -17.25 -0.47 14.80
C ASN A 385 -18.34 -0.36 13.72
N LYS A 386 -19.39 -1.20 13.82
CA LYS A 386 -20.54 -1.16 12.90
C LYS A 386 -21.20 0.22 12.87
N ARG A 387 -21.55 0.75 14.03
CA ARG A 387 -22.23 2.05 14.14
C ARG A 387 -21.36 3.20 13.63
N SER A 388 -20.06 3.14 13.86
CA SER A 388 -19.09 4.06 13.29
C SER A 388 -19.07 3.99 11.77
N ARG A 389 -18.95 2.79 11.20
CA ARG A 389 -18.99 2.56 9.75
C ARG A 389 -20.30 3.04 9.11
N GLU A 390 -21.45 2.69 9.69
CA GLU A 390 -22.76 3.11 9.18
C GLU A 390 -22.96 4.64 9.27
N SER A 391 -22.45 5.27 10.35
CA SER A 391 -22.46 6.72 10.48
C SER A 391 -21.61 7.40 9.41
N ALA A 392 -20.41 6.91 9.17
CA ALA A 392 -19.51 7.39 8.12
C ALA A 392 -20.16 7.21 6.73
N GLU A 393 -20.81 6.07 6.46
CA GLU A 393 -21.50 5.81 5.20
C GLU A 393 -22.72 6.73 4.98
N LYS A 394 -23.51 6.99 6.04
CA LYS A 394 -24.64 7.96 5.97
C LYS A 394 -24.14 9.37 5.69
N GLN A 395 -23.07 9.79 6.34
CA GLN A 395 -22.45 11.10 6.10
C GLN A 395 -21.97 11.21 4.65
N ARG A 396 -21.27 10.17 4.15
CA ARG A 396 -20.81 10.05 2.78
C ARG A 396 -21.95 10.18 1.76
N LEU A 397 -23.04 9.42 1.95
CA LEU A 397 -24.22 9.48 1.08
C LEU A 397 -24.89 10.86 1.09
N THR A 398 -24.89 11.52 2.25
CA THR A 398 -25.43 12.87 2.36
C THR A 398 -24.55 13.87 1.60
N VAL A 399 -23.24 13.77 1.74
CA VAL A 399 -22.26 14.57 0.99
C VAL A 399 -22.37 14.28 -0.52
N LYS A 400 -22.42 13.00 -0.91
CA LYS A 400 -22.60 12.60 -2.30
C LYS A 400 -23.89 13.17 -2.90
N LYS A 401 -25.02 13.11 -2.17
CA LYS A 401 -26.29 13.71 -2.61
C LYS A 401 -26.18 15.24 -2.72
N LYS A 402 -25.48 15.90 -1.82
CA LYS A 402 -25.25 17.36 -1.89
C LYS A 402 -24.36 17.73 -3.10
N LEU A 403 -23.34 16.93 -3.41
CA LEU A 403 -22.43 17.16 -4.54
C LEU A 403 -23.01 16.73 -5.89
N MET A 404 -23.79 15.63 -5.91
CA MET A 404 -24.45 15.12 -7.12
C MET A 404 -25.79 15.77 -7.42
N GLY A 405 -26.31 16.63 -6.54
CA GLY A 405 -27.53 17.44 -6.78
C GLY A 405 -27.31 18.38 -7.94
N SER A 406 -27.22 17.81 -9.14
CA SER A 406 -26.93 18.45 -10.41
C SER A 406 -28.07 19.37 -10.87
N ILE A 407 -27.70 20.26 -11.74
CA ILE A 407 -28.43 20.71 -12.97
C ILE A 407 -28.87 22.16 -12.97
N ASP A 408 -28.47 22.99 -12.09
CA ASP A 408 -28.40 24.42 -12.48
C ASP A 408 -27.41 25.17 -11.59
N ILE A 409 -26.13 25.14 -11.98
CA ILE A 409 -25.04 25.80 -11.21
C ILE A 409 -25.37 27.28 -11.01
N ASN A 410 -25.92 27.90 -12.04
CA ASN A 410 -26.23 29.34 -12.01
C ASN A 410 -27.33 29.73 -11.01
N ASN A 411 -28.27 28.82 -10.74
CA ASN A 411 -29.39 29.10 -9.81
C ASN A 411 -29.09 28.70 -8.34
N ARG A 412 -28.00 27.96 -8.07
CA ARG A 412 -27.68 27.43 -6.73
C ARG A 412 -26.46 28.04 -6.10
N VAL A 413 -25.49 28.51 -6.87
CA VAL A 413 -24.27 29.14 -6.35
C VAL A 413 -24.46 30.64 -6.32
N LYS A 414 -24.59 31.18 -5.10
CA LYS A 414 -24.80 32.61 -4.90
C LYS A 414 -23.60 33.41 -5.44
N LYS A 415 -23.91 34.41 -6.28
CA LYS A 415 -22.92 35.38 -6.83
C LYS A 415 -21.89 34.76 -7.82
N PHE A 416 -21.98 33.52 -8.16
CA PHE A 416 -21.22 32.98 -9.28
C PHE A 416 -21.70 33.60 -10.60
N VAL A 417 -20.77 34.02 -11.43
CA VAL A 417 -21.03 34.64 -12.75
C VAL A 417 -20.38 33.79 -13.80
N ASP A 418 -21.18 32.99 -14.51
CA ASP A 418 -20.66 32.10 -15.57
C ASP A 418 -20.27 32.85 -16.85
N CYS A 419 -19.50 32.20 -17.72
CA CYS A 419 -19.21 32.64 -19.07
C CYS A 419 -20.19 32.02 -20.08
N ARG A 420 -20.26 32.54 -21.28
CA ARG A 420 -21.18 32.13 -22.35
C ARG A 420 -20.71 30.88 -23.09
N SER A 421 -19.40 30.72 -23.24
CA SER A 421 -18.82 29.60 -23.98
C SER A 421 -19.13 28.26 -23.30
N ARG A 422 -19.46 27.25 -24.10
CA ARG A 422 -19.57 25.86 -23.68
C ARG A 422 -18.32 25.05 -23.96
N ASP A 423 -17.37 25.63 -24.67
CA ASP A 423 -16.08 25.00 -25.00
C ASP A 423 -15.15 25.08 -23.78
N LYS A 424 -15.05 23.93 -23.08
CA LYS A 424 -14.23 23.82 -21.86
C LYS A 424 -12.77 24.22 -22.08
N SER A 425 -12.23 24.00 -23.27
CA SER A 425 -10.83 24.30 -23.60
C SER A 425 -10.50 25.80 -23.58
N LYS A 426 -11.52 26.64 -23.68
CA LYS A 426 -11.38 28.11 -23.68
C LYS A 426 -11.78 28.76 -22.38
N ARG A 427 -12.56 28.05 -21.55
CA ARG A 427 -13.15 28.62 -20.34
C ARG A 427 -12.08 28.84 -19.25
N GLU A 428 -12.17 29.98 -18.61
CA GLU A 428 -11.33 30.37 -17.47
C GLU A 428 -12.21 30.71 -16.27
N LEU A 429 -11.80 30.24 -15.07
CA LEU A 429 -12.46 30.60 -13.82
C LEU A 429 -11.57 31.54 -13.02
N PHE A 430 -12.01 32.76 -12.78
CA PHE A 430 -11.40 33.68 -11.85
C PHE A 430 -11.99 33.53 -10.48
N ILE A 431 -11.18 33.20 -9.50
CA ILE A 431 -11.53 33.16 -8.08
C ILE A 431 -11.07 34.48 -7.48
N VAL A 432 -12.02 35.36 -7.12
CA VAL A 432 -11.73 36.72 -6.72
C VAL A 432 -12.03 36.98 -5.24
N GLU A 433 -11.28 37.91 -4.62
CA GLU A 433 -11.44 38.25 -3.24
C GLU A 433 -12.63 39.20 -3.04
N GLY A 434 -13.63 38.71 -2.30
CA GLY A 434 -14.78 39.52 -1.85
C GLY A 434 -15.77 39.95 -2.93
N ASP A 435 -16.81 40.61 -2.43
CA ASP A 435 -17.89 41.14 -3.28
C ASP A 435 -17.49 42.43 -4.00
N SER A 436 -16.55 43.18 -3.43
CA SER A 436 -16.06 44.45 -4.00
C SER A 436 -15.36 44.18 -5.32
N ALA A 437 -14.43 43.23 -5.36
CA ALA A 437 -13.75 42.81 -6.56
C ALA A 437 -14.69 42.24 -7.62
N LEU A 438 -15.78 41.57 -7.23
CA LEU A 438 -16.76 41.02 -8.16
C LEU A 438 -17.34 42.12 -9.11
N GLY A 439 -17.55 43.32 -8.60
CA GLY A 439 -18.11 44.44 -9.39
C GLY A 439 -17.17 44.84 -10.55
N SER A 440 -15.94 45.23 -10.22
CA SER A 440 -14.92 45.68 -11.19
C SER A 440 -14.52 44.57 -12.15
N VAL A 441 -14.25 43.34 -11.64
CA VAL A 441 -13.90 42.17 -12.44
C VAL A 441 -15.02 41.77 -13.41
N LYS A 442 -16.29 41.85 -12.98
CA LYS A 442 -17.43 41.55 -13.85
C LYS A 442 -17.58 42.49 -15.01
N LEU A 443 -17.22 43.76 -14.82
CA LEU A 443 -17.28 44.77 -15.88
C LEU A 443 -16.04 44.68 -16.79
N GLY A 444 -14.87 44.36 -16.23
CA GLY A 444 -13.61 44.26 -16.96
C GLY A 444 -13.35 42.94 -17.67
N ARG A 445 -14.18 41.88 -17.48
CA ARG A 445 -13.96 40.56 -18.06
C ARG A 445 -14.41 40.41 -19.50
N ASP A 446 -13.88 39.43 -20.21
CA ASP A 446 -14.53 38.89 -21.41
C ASP A 446 -15.61 37.89 -21.00
N ALA A 447 -16.88 38.28 -21.16
CA ALA A 447 -18.01 37.44 -20.78
C ALA A 447 -18.17 36.18 -21.65
N GLU A 448 -17.46 36.07 -22.77
CA GLU A 448 -17.50 34.90 -23.62
C GLU A 448 -16.86 33.69 -22.95
N PHE A 449 -15.67 33.82 -22.37
CA PHE A 449 -14.92 32.69 -21.86
C PHE A 449 -14.47 32.78 -20.36
N GLN A 450 -14.63 33.98 -19.72
CA GLN A 450 -14.20 34.20 -18.33
C GLN A 450 -15.38 34.13 -17.36
N ALA A 451 -15.37 33.16 -16.48
CA ALA A 451 -16.28 33.03 -15.34
C ALA A 451 -15.66 33.58 -14.07
N ILE A 452 -16.48 34.04 -13.12
CA ILE A 452 -16.04 34.64 -11.85
C ILE A 452 -16.73 33.96 -10.66
N MET A 453 -15.93 33.57 -9.65
CA MET A 453 -16.38 33.07 -8.36
C MET A 453 -15.81 33.94 -7.24
N PRO A 454 -16.61 34.75 -6.54
CA PRO A 454 -16.15 35.52 -5.41
C PRO A 454 -15.99 34.63 -4.16
N ILE A 455 -14.89 34.83 -3.44
CA ILE A 455 -14.66 34.19 -2.13
C ILE A 455 -14.74 35.28 -1.06
N ARG A 456 -15.56 35.06 -0.03
CA ARG A 456 -15.73 36.03 1.06
C ARG A 456 -14.83 35.67 2.24
N GLY A 457 -13.84 36.48 2.47
CA GLY A 457 -12.91 36.36 3.59
C GLY A 457 -12.02 35.12 3.52
N LYS A 458 -11.30 34.89 4.60
CA LYS A 458 -10.37 33.75 4.73
C LYS A 458 -11.14 32.44 4.83
N ILE A 459 -10.92 31.55 3.88
CA ILE A 459 -11.52 30.21 3.93
C ILE A 459 -10.80 29.34 4.94
N LEU A 460 -11.43 28.20 5.29
CA LEU A 460 -10.90 27.23 6.23
C LEU A 460 -9.55 26.65 5.74
N ASN A 461 -8.57 26.52 6.64
CA ASN A 461 -7.34 25.80 6.33
C ASN A 461 -7.64 24.29 6.24
N CYS A 462 -7.73 23.78 5.01
CA CYS A 462 -8.10 22.41 4.73
C CYS A 462 -7.04 21.37 5.14
N LEU A 463 -5.78 21.76 5.40
CA LEU A 463 -4.77 20.86 5.97
C LEU A 463 -4.98 20.58 7.45
N LYS A 464 -5.63 21.51 8.19
CA LYS A 464 -5.85 21.39 9.63
C LYS A 464 -7.25 20.91 9.99
N ALA A 465 -8.19 21.01 9.07
CA ALA A 465 -9.58 20.66 9.30
C ALA A 465 -9.87 19.22 8.87
N ASP A 466 -10.76 18.55 9.59
CA ASP A 466 -11.30 17.27 9.16
C ASP A 466 -12.22 17.44 7.93
N ILE A 467 -12.31 16.39 7.12
CA ILE A 467 -13.04 16.43 5.86
C ILE A 467 -14.54 16.79 6.04
N ASN A 468 -15.15 16.37 7.15
CA ASN A 468 -16.57 16.69 7.41
C ASN A 468 -16.77 18.18 7.68
N THR A 469 -15.81 18.82 8.34
CA THR A 469 -15.80 20.26 8.58
C THR A 469 -15.56 21.02 7.27
N ILE A 470 -14.64 20.56 6.43
CA ILE A 470 -14.37 21.13 5.11
C ILE A 470 -15.65 21.12 4.25
N LEU A 471 -16.33 19.98 4.19
CA LEU A 471 -17.54 19.81 3.37
C LEU A 471 -18.82 20.47 3.96
N LYS A 472 -18.77 20.99 5.19
CA LYS A 472 -19.82 21.85 5.73
C LYS A 472 -19.69 23.32 5.26
N SER A 473 -18.54 23.72 4.78
CA SER A 473 -18.30 25.06 4.26
C SER A 473 -19.03 25.26 2.92
N ASP A 474 -19.98 26.19 2.91
CA ASP A 474 -20.74 26.51 1.69
C ASP A 474 -19.81 27.04 0.58
N ILE A 475 -18.82 27.86 0.91
CA ILE A 475 -17.85 28.42 -0.05
C ILE A 475 -17.07 27.30 -0.74
N ILE A 476 -16.56 26.32 0.04
CA ILE A 476 -15.77 25.22 -0.49
C ILE A 476 -16.65 24.31 -1.36
N THR A 477 -17.83 23.97 -0.88
CA THR A 477 -18.76 23.10 -1.65
C THR A 477 -19.26 23.78 -2.92
N ASP A 478 -19.47 25.08 -2.91
CA ASP A 478 -19.86 25.85 -4.09
C ASP A 478 -18.72 25.92 -5.12
N LEU A 479 -17.48 26.11 -4.66
CA LEU A 479 -16.32 26.09 -5.58
C LEU A 479 -16.13 24.72 -6.23
N ILE A 480 -16.25 23.62 -5.46
CA ILE A 480 -16.18 22.25 -6.00
C ILE A 480 -17.28 22.03 -7.06
N ARG A 481 -18.50 22.53 -6.82
CA ARG A 481 -19.60 22.45 -7.81
C ARG A 481 -19.28 23.23 -9.08
N VAL A 482 -18.72 24.42 -8.95
CA VAL A 482 -18.32 25.26 -10.09
C VAL A 482 -17.22 24.58 -10.90
N LEU A 483 -16.22 24.00 -10.25
CA LEU A 483 -15.15 23.23 -10.90
C LEU A 483 -15.69 22.03 -11.70
N GLY A 484 -16.63 21.29 -11.11
CA GLY A 484 -17.31 20.17 -11.77
C GLY A 484 -16.57 18.82 -11.78
N CYS A 485 -15.28 18.79 -11.43
CA CYS A 485 -14.42 17.60 -11.50
C CYS A 485 -14.50 16.67 -10.27
N GLY A 486 -15.30 16.99 -9.25
CA GLY A 486 -15.34 16.21 -8.00
C GLY A 486 -14.13 16.48 -7.08
N ILE A 487 -13.85 15.56 -6.16
CA ILE A 487 -12.73 15.66 -5.21
C ILE A 487 -11.96 14.36 -5.11
N ASP A 488 -10.62 14.44 -5.02
CA ASP A 488 -9.71 13.32 -4.87
C ASP A 488 -9.25 13.22 -3.40
N VAL A 489 -10.15 12.76 -2.53
CA VAL A 489 -9.81 12.56 -1.11
C VAL A 489 -9.66 11.07 -0.85
N LYS A 490 -8.42 10.62 -0.64
CA LYS A 490 -8.10 9.28 -0.12
C LYS A 490 -8.48 9.20 1.36
N ILE A 491 -9.74 8.94 1.66
CA ILE A 491 -10.16 8.56 3.00
C ILE A 491 -9.80 7.08 3.18
N LYS A 492 -9.01 6.76 4.20
CA LYS A 492 -8.45 5.42 4.49
C LYS A 492 -9.47 4.25 4.46
N ASN A 493 -10.77 4.51 4.45
CA ASN A 493 -11.84 3.50 4.43
C ASN A 493 -12.98 3.77 3.44
N ASN A 494 -12.81 4.64 2.43
CA ASN A 494 -13.93 4.98 1.54
C ASN A 494 -13.52 5.19 0.08
N ARG A 495 -13.69 4.16 -0.73
CA ARG A 495 -13.34 4.14 -2.16
C ARG A 495 -14.28 4.91 -3.11
N ASN A 496 -15.29 5.66 -2.62
CA ASN A 496 -16.36 6.21 -3.49
C ASN A 496 -16.94 7.58 -3.05
N LEU A 497 -16.17 8.52 -2.56
CA LEU A 497 -16.56 9.93 -2.71
C LEU A 497 -16.38 10.30 -4.18
N ALA A 498 -17.23 11.20 -4.72
CA ALA A 498 -17.24 11.53 -6.14
C ALA A 498 -15.82 11.49 -6.71
N GLU A 499 -15.52 10.42 -7.43
CA GLU A 499 -14.22 10.16 -7.98
C GLU A 499 -13.79 11.39 -8.76
N PHE A 500 -12.60 11.91 -8.44
CA PHE A 500 -12.05 13.01 -9.21
C PHE A 500 -11.93 12.56 -10.66
N ASP A 501 -12.55 13.31 -11.53
CA ASP A 501 -12.58 13.04 -12.96
C ASP A 501 -12.19 14.33 -13.67
N ILE A 502 -10.97 14.38 -14.18
CA ILE A 502 -10.43 15.56 -14.86
C ILE A 502 -11.22 15.92 -16.12
N ASP A 503 -11.79 14.94 -16.83
CA ASP A 503 -12.57 15.16 -18.03
C ASP A 503 -13.90 15.91 -17.75
N LYS A 504 -14.34 15.89 -16.51
CA LYS A 504 -15.50 16.66 -16.04
C LYS A 504 -15.18 18.09 -15.64
N LEU A 505 -13.90 18.45 -15.54
CA LEU A 505 -13.49 19.81 -15.24
C LEU A 505 -14.13 20.79 -16.23
N ASN A 506 -14.71 21.87 -15.69
CA ASN A 506 -15.45 22.85 -16.52
C ASN A 506 -14.54 23.96 -17.10
N TYR A 507 -13.29 24.07 -16.68
CA TYR A 507 -12.39 25.17 -17.02
C TYR A 507 -10.99 24.70 -17.40
N ASN A 508 -10.43 25.35 -18.42
CA ASN A 508 -9.05 25.11 -18.86
C ASN A 508 -8.02 25.79 -17.94
N LYS A 509 -8.42 26.90 -17.30
CA LYS A 509 -7.59 27.61 -16.31
C LYS A 509 -8.44 27.99 -15.11
N ILE A 510 -7.86 27.79 -13.91
CA ILE A 510 -8.39 28.25 -12.64
C ILE A 510 -7.43 29.31 -12.14
N ILE A 511 -7.86 30.56 -12.08
CA ILE A 511 -7.01 31.71 -11.83
C ILE A 511 -7.41 32.35 -10.51
N ILE A 512 -6.49 32.38 -9.56
CA ILE A 512 -6.69 33.05 -8.26
C ILE A 512 -6.29 34.50 -8.45
N ALA A 513 -7.23 35.44 -8.21
CA ALA A 513 -7.05 36.87 -8.26
C ALA A 513 -7.42 37.47 -6.92
N THR A 514 -6.43 37.87 -6.13
CA THR A 514 -6.59 38.48 -4.81
C THR A 514 -5.88 39.84 -4.78
N ASP A 515 -6.20 40.63 -3.79
CA ASP A 515 -5.53 41.90 -3.55
C ASP A 515 -4.02 41.66 -3.31
N ALA A 516 -3.20 42.61 -3.63
CA ALA A 516 -1.75 42.56 -3.49
C ALA A 516 -1.29 42.96 -2.07
N ASP A 517 -2.03 42.54 -1.05
CA ASP A 517 -1.74 42.78 0.36
C ASP A 517 -1.62 41.47 1.15
N TYR A 518 -1.36 41.57 2.45
CA TYR A 518 -1.20 40.39 3.34
C TYR A 518 -2.45 39.51 3.42
N ASP A 519 -3.64 40.12 3.42
CA ASP A 519 -4.89 39.38 3.48
C ASP A 519 -5.14 38.64 2.18
N GLY A 520 -4.87 39.28 1.03
CA GLY A 520 -4.92 38.66 -0.28
C GLY A 520 -3.95 37.50 -0.42
N PHE A 521 -2.71 37.63 0.08
CA PHE A 521 -1.74 36.53 0.09
C PHE A 521 -2.20 35.35 0.95
N GLN A 522 -2.83 35.60 2.10
CA GLN A 522 -3.41 34.55 2.93
C GLN A 522 -4.57 33.84 2.22
N ILE A 523 -5.49 34.59 1.62
CA ILE A 523 -6.63 34.01 0.88
C ILE A 523 -6.13 33.17 -0.29
N ARG A 524 -5.18 33.69 -1.08
CA ARG A 524 -4.52 32.97 -2.18
C ARG A 524 -3.94 31.64 -1.73
N THR A 525 -3.20 31.65 -0.62
CA THR A 525 -2.57 30.48 -0.04
C THR A 525 -3.61 29.47 0.46
N LEU A 526 -4.69 29.92 1.11
CA LEU A 526 -5.75 29.04 1.59
C LEU A 526 -6.55 28.41 0.44
N VAL A 527 -6.79 29.13 -0.65
CA VAL A 527 -7.43 28.59 -1.87
C VAL A 527 -6.56 27.55 -2.51
N ALA A 528 -5.27 27.82 -2.70
CA ALA A 528 -4.30 26.84 -3.22
C ALA A 528 -4.23 25.59 -2.35
N THR A 529 -4.23 25.77 -1.02
CA THR A 529 -4.27 24.66 -0.04
C THR A 529 -5.54 23.82 -0.15
N MET A 530 -6.69 24.46 -0.32
CA MET A 530 -7.95 23.76 -0.53
C MET A 530 -7.90 22.89 -1.81
N ILE A 531 -7.40 23.44 -2.92
CA ILE A 531 -7.25 22.70 -4.17
C ILE A 531 -6.23 21.55 -3.99
N TYR A 532 -5.11 21.81 -3.32
CA TYR A 532 -4.12 20.78 -2.99
C TYR A 532 -4.72 19.61 -2.21
N VAL A 533 -5.54 19.88 -1.19
CA VAL A 533 -6.14 18.86 -0.34
C VAL A 533 -7.27 18.09 -1.03
N LEU A 534 -8.10 18.79 -1.82
CA LEU A 534 -9.33 18.22 -2.39
C LEU A 534 -9.18 17.76 -3.84
N CYS A 535 -8.29 18.38 -4.62
CA CYS A 535 -8.10 18.14 -6.04
C CYS A 535 -6.61 18.30 -6.46
N PRO A 536 -5.66 17.55 -5.86
CA PRO A 536 -4.22 17.75 -6.07
C PRO A 536 -3.82 17.67 -7.56
N LYS A 537 -4.47 16.84 -8.33
CA LYS A 537 -4.24 16.68 -9.77
C LYS A 537 -4.42 18.00 -10.57
N LEU A 538 -5.24 18.93 -10.09
CA LEU A 538 -5.36 20.24 -10.75
C LEU A 538 -4.06 21.07 -10.66
N ILE A 539 -3.25 20.85 -9.64
CA ILE A 539 -1.92 21.45 -9.50
C ILE A 539 -0.90 20.63 -10.30
N GLU A 540 -0.91 19.32 -10.15
CA GLU A 540 0.02 18.40 -10.82
C GLU A 540 -0.04 18.54 -12.35
N GLU A 541 -1.24 18.67 -12.91
CA GLU A 541 -1.47 18.85 -14.34
C GLU A 541 -1.44 20.32 -14.78
N GLY A 542 -1.29 21.26 -13.82
CA GLY A 542 -1.05 22.70 -14.07
C GLY A 542 -2.27 23.48 -14.54
N TYR A 543 -3.46 23.16 -14.03
CA TYR A 543 -4.68 23.94 -14.26
C TYR A 543 -4.81 25.17 -13.34
N LEU A 544 -4.01 25.25 -12.26
CA LEU A 544 -4.10 26.32 -11.28
C LEU A 544 -3.07 27.42 -11.54
N TYR A 545 -3.54 28.66 -11.54
CA TYR A 545 -2.75 29.85 -11.78
C TYR A 545 -3.02 30.91 -10.71
N ILE A 546 -2.03 31.75 -10.47
CA ILE A 546 -2.15 33.02 -9.76
C ILE A 546 -1.95 34.11 -10.76
N VAL A 547 -2.83 35.12 -10.80
CA VAL A 547 -2.61 36.34 -11.57
C VAL A 547 -1.91 37.38 -10.70
N GLU A 548 -0.87 38.00 -11.23
CA GLU A 548 -0.25 39.16 -10.61
C GLU A 548 -1.08 40.40 -10.91
N THR A 549 -1.38 41.19 -9.90
CA THR A 549 -2.09 42.45 -9.98
C THR A 549 -1.12 43.60 -9.73
N PRO A 550 -1.23 44.71 -10.46
CA PRO A 550 -0.28 45.83 -10.27
C PRO A 550 -0.45 46.50 -8.89
N LEU A 551 0.67 46.79 -8.24
CA LEU A 551 0.75 47.52 -6.98
C LEU A 551 0.68 49.02 -7.16
N TYR A 552 1.14 49.52 -8.31
CA TYR A 552 1.25 50.96 -8.59
C TYR A 552 0.65 51.29 -9.93
N GLU A 553 -0.15 52.37 -9.96
CA GLU A 553 -0.60 53.08 -11.13
C GLU A 553 0.19 54.39 -11.23
N ILE A 554 0.86 54.64 -12.34
CA ILE A 554 1.72 55.78 -12.57
C ILE A 554 1.16 56.55 -13.74
N SER A 555 0.47 57.66 -13.49
CA SER A 555 -0.11 58.52 -14.53
C SER A 555 0.71 59.78 -14.73
N TYR A 556 0.94 60.14 -15.98
CA TYR A 556 1.66 61.39 -16.36
C TYR A 556 1.23 61.89 -17.72
N LYS A 557 1.46 63.19 -17.97
CA LYS A 557 1.17 63.83 -19.25
C LYS A 557 2.41 63.87 -20.13
N ASP A 558 2.35 63.21 -21.28
CA ASP A 558 3.39 63.30 -22.33
C ASP A 558 2.80 63.99 -23.54
N LYS A 559 3.32 65.19 -23.88
CA LYS A 559 2.89 65.99 -25.04
C LYS A 559 1.37 66.19 -25.13
N ASN A 560 0.69 66.50 -24.01
CA ASN A 560 -0.76 66.68 -23.86
C ASN A 560 -1.59 65.39 -23.98
N LYS A 561 -0.97 64.19 -23.97
CA LYS A 561 -1.65 62.92 -23.83
C LYS A 561 -1.38 62.36 -22.43
N GLU A 562 -2.43 61.92 -21.79
CA GLU A 562 -2.32 61.19 -20.54
C GLU A 562 -1.82 59.79 -20.82
N LYS A 563 -0.76 59.36 -20.13
CA LYS A 563 -0.20 58.02 -20.17
C LYS A 563 -0.26 57.40 -18.78
N THR A 564 -0.68 56.18 -18.73
CA THR A 564 -0.69 55.38 -17.51
C THR A 564 0.23 54.18 -17.68
N LEU A 565 1.09 53.94 -16.67
CA LEU A 565 1.96 52.77 -16.59
C LEU A 565 1.59 52.03 -15.34
N PHE A 566 1.75 50.71 -15.36
CA PHE A 566 1.48 49.83 -14.24
C PHE A 566 2.77 49.16 -13.81
N ALA A 567 3.04 49.18 -12.48
CA ALA A 567 4.16 48.48 -11.89
C ALA A 567 3.66 47.42 -10.87
N PHE A 568 4.26 46.25 -10.90
CA PHE A 568 3.84 45.12 -10.11
C PHE A 568 4.63 45.00 -8.78
N ASP A 569 5.77 45.67 -8.70
CA ASP A 569 6.60 45.77 -7.49
C ASP A 569 7.32 47.13 -7.45
N GLU A 570 8.01 47.38 -6.33
CA GLU A 570 8.77 48.63 -6.11
C GLU A 570 9.94 48.80 -7.10
N ALA A 571 10.61 47.70 -7.45
CA ALA A 571 11.73 47.69 -8.38
C ALA A 571 11.25 48.09 -9.81
N GLU A 572 10.12 47.56 -10.22
CA GLU A 572 9.50 47.90 -11.50
C GLU A 572 9.01 49.36 -11.54
N LYS A 573 8.39 49.84 -10.43
CA LYS A 573 8.03 51.26 -10.28
C LYS A 573 9.25 52.14 -10.46
N ASN A 574 10.34 51.86 -9.78
CA ASN A 574 11.57 52.62 -9.86
C ASN A 574 12.20 52.59 -11.28
N ARG A 575 12.08 51.42 -11.96
CA ARG A 575 12.55 51.27 -13.34
C ARG A 575 11.72 52.10 -14.32
N LEU A 576 10.38 52.07 -14.20
CA LEU A 576 9.46 52.79 -15.10
C LEU A 576 9.48 54.30 -14.91
N THR A 577 9.77 54.76 -13.70
CA THR A 577 9.87 56.20 -13.40
C THR A 577 11.25 56.78 -13.69
N LYS A 578 12.25 55.93 -13.96
CA LYS A 578 13.62 56.39 -14.26
C LYS A 578 13.67 57.23 -15.51
N GLY A 579 14.04 58.51 -15.36
CA GLY A 579 14.13 59.48 -16.44
C GLY A 579 12.86 60.29 -16.70
N LEU A 580 11.79 60.07 -15.93
CA LEU A 580 10.61 60.93 -15.94
C LEU A 580 10.72 62.00 -14.85
N ASP A 581 10.07 63.15 -15.06
CA ASP A 581 10.02 64.26 -14.09
C ASP A 581 9.05 63.87 -12.94
N VAL A 582 9.61 63.47 -11.80
CA VAL A 582 8.86 63.01 -10.62
C VAL A 582 7.79 64.00 -10.16
N SER A 583 8.00 65.32 -10.39
CA SER A 583 7.01 66.34 -10.01
C SER A 583 5.73 66.33 -10.86
N LYS A 584 5.75 65.60 -11.97
CA LYS A 584 4.61 65.49 -12.91
C LYS A 584 4.00 64.08 -12.91
N LEU A 585 4.50 63.20 -12.05
CA LEU A 585 3.96 61.88 -11.91
C LEU A 585 2.86 61.88 -10.82
N ASN A 586 1.72 61.31 -11.14
CA ASN A 586 0.73 60.90 -10.16
C ASN A 586 0.90 59.39 -9.96
N ILE A 587 1.45 59.01 -8.80
CA ILE A 587 1.67 57.62 -8.42
C ILE A 587 0.63 57.25 -7.36
N GLN A 588 -0.27 56.36 -7.73
CA GLN A 588 -1.26 55.77 -6.82
C GLN A 588 -0.88 54.32 -6.50
N ARG A 589 -0.95 53.94 -5.24
CA ARG A 589 -0.82 52.58 -4.82
C ARG A 589 -2.21 51.90 -4.86
N SER A 590 -2.36 50.84 -5.68
CA SER A 590 -3.59 50.06 -5.73
C SER A 590 -3.69 49.27 -4.43
N LYS A 591 -4.79 49.45 -3.69
CA LYS A 591 -5.04 48.78 -2.41
C LYS A 591 -5.90 47.55 -2.56
N GLY A 592 -6.66 47.43 -3.64
CA GLY A 592 -7.52 46.27 -3.85
C GLY A 592 -8.14 46.21 -5.25
N LEU A 593 -8.47 45.01 -5.69
CA LEU A 593 -9.10 44.76 -7.00
C LEU A 593 -10.45 45.45 -7.19
N GLY A 594 -11.16 45.71 -6.07
CA GLY A 594 -12.46 46.39 -6.09
C GLY A 594 -12.39 47.87 -6.34
N GLU A 595 -11.23 48.52 -6.22
CA GLU A 595 -11.00 49.93 -6.42
C GLU A 595 -10.56 50.25 -7.85
N ASN A 596 -10.20 49.22 -8.62
CA ASN A 596 -9.68 49.37 -9.97
C ASN A 596 -10.82 49.62 -10.98
N GLU A 597 -10.62 50.55 -11.90
CA GLU A 597 -11.53 50.77 -13.01
C GLU A 597 -11.59 49.54 -13.94
N PRO A 598 -12.73 49.26 -14.58
CA PRO A 598 -12.91 48.08 -15.45
C PRO A 598 -11.88 47.99 -16.58
N GLU A 599 -11.49 49.11 -17.18
CA GLU A 599 -10.49 49.20 -18.25
C GLU A 599 -9.10 48.76 -17.74
N MET A 600 -8.72 49.23 -16.52
CA MET A 600 -7.49 48.83 -15.87
C MET A 600 -7.50 47.32 -15.54
N MET A 601 -8.61 46.82 -15.03
CA MET A 601 -8.77 45.36 -14.75
C MET A 601 -8.61 44.53 -16.02
N TRP A 602 -9.15 44.98 -17.15
CA TRP A 602 -8.95 44.30 -18.42
C TRP A 602 -7.47 44.35 -18.82
N GLU A 603 -6.86 45.54 -18.92
CA GLU A 603 -5.50 45.73 -19.39
C GLU A 603 -4.45 44.98 -18.59
N THR A 604 -4.60 44.86 -17.26
CA THR A 604 -3.55 44.38 -16.38
C THR A 604 -3.79 42.94 -15.88
N THR A 605 -5.06 42.52 -15.72
CA THR A 605 -5.41 41.34 -14.97
C THR A 605 -6.21 40.31 -15.77
N MET A 606 -7.13 40.75 -16.64
CA MET A 606 -8.06 39.87 -17.31
C MET A 606 -7.66 39.56 -18.77
N ASN A 607 -7.02 40.47 -19.48
CA ASN A 607 -6.66 40.27 -20.87
C ASN A 607 -5.59 39.19 -21.04
N PRO A 608 -5.87 38.10 -21.79
CA PRO A 608 -4.91 37.02 -22.01
C PRO A 608 -3.57 37.45 -22.60
N GLU A 609 -3.53 38.57 -23.35
CA GLU A 609 -2.32 39.06 -24.05
C GLU A 609 -1.39 39.83 -23.09
N ASN A 610 -1.93 40.51 -22.07
CA ASN A 610 -1.18 41.45 -21.24
C ASN A 610 -0.97 40.96 -19.80
N ARG A 611 -1.86 40.14 -19.29
CA ARG A 611 -1.85 39.67 -17.90
C ARG A 611 -0.63 38.79 -17.60
N ARG A 612 -0.17 38.84 -16.36
CA ARG A 612 0.91 37.97 -15.84
C ARG A 612 0.31 36.83 -15.04
N LEU A 613 0.54 35.61 -15.49
CA LEU A 613 0.09 34.41 -14.79
C LEU A 613 1.27 33.59 -14.27
N ILE A 614 1.25 33.29 -12.99
CA ILE A 614 2.14 32.32 -12.33
C ILE A 614 1.42 30.99 -12.33
N ARG A 615 1.91 30.00 -13.07
CA ARG A 615 1.37 28.65 -13.05
C ARG A 615 1.84 27.94 -11.78
N LEU A 616 0.91 27.45 -10.99
CA LEU A 616 1.22 26.54 -9.90
C LEU A 616 1.31 25.13 -10.46
N SER A 617 2.51 24.57 -10.46
CA SER A 617 2.78 23.21 -10.90
C SER A 617 3.69 22.52 -9.88
N ALA A 618 3.59 21.20 -9.78
CA ALA A 618 4.47 20.39 -8.97
C ALA A 618 5.25 19.46 -9.90
N GLU A 619 6.56 19.65 -9.98
CA GLU A 619 7.46 18.72 -10.65
C GLU A 619 7.63 17.42 -9.83
N ASP A 620 7.54 17.54 -8.50
CA ASP A 620 7.61 16.42 -7.55
C ASP A 620 6.50 16.53 -6.50
N PRO A 621 5.53 15.60 -6.50
CA PRO A 621 4.45 15.58 -5.52
C PRO A 621 4.91 15.43 -4.06
N ILE A 622 6.09 14.83 -3.81
CA ILE A 622 6.65 14.67 -2.47
C ILE A 622 7.15 16.02 -1.96
N ILE A 623 7.88 16.74 -2.79
CA ILE A 623 8.37 18.10 -2.48
C ILE A 623 7.19 19.05 -2.26
N MET A 624 6.17 18.96 -3.10
CA MET A 624 4.95 19.77 -2.97
C MET A 624 4.28 19.51 -1.61
N LYS A 625 4.09 18.26 -1.26
CA LYS A 625 3.52 17.85 0.03
C LYS A 625 4.34 18.41 1.20
N ASP A 626 5.65 18.24 1.16
CA ASP A 626 6.55 18.72 2.19
C ASP A 626 6.45 20.24 2.40
N LYS A 627 6.35 21.01 1.34
CA LYS A 627 6.18 22.47 1.39
C LYS A 627 4.83 22.89 1.98
N PHE A 628 3.73 22.25 1.57
CA PHE A 628 2.42 22.52 2.15
C PHE A 628 2.38 22.16 3.63
N ASP A 629 2.94 21.02 4.04
CA ASP A 629 3.01 20.58 5.43
C ASP A 629 3.88 21.54 6.26
N LEU A 630 5.02 22.00 5.74
CA LEU A 630 5.91 22.95 6.38
C LEU A 630 5.20 24.28 6.67
N PHE A 631 4.59 24.90 5.66
CA PHE A 631 4.04 26.26 5.80
C PHE A 631 2.65 26.28 6.43
N LEU A 632 1.82 25.27 6.22
CA LEU A 632 0.40 25.30 6.54
C LEU A 632 -0.05 24.16 7.46
N GLY A 633 0.82 23.16 7.68
CA GLY A 633 0.59 22.03 8.57
C GLY A 633 0.65 22.39 10.05
N ASN A 634 0.70 21.36 10.91
CA ASN A 634 0.68 21.54 12.36
C ASN A 634 2.05 21.72 13.02
N ASP A 635 3.14 21.45 12.30
CA ASP A 635 4.51 21.53 12.82
C ASP A 635 5.01 22.97 12.88
N LEU A 636 4.80 23.60 14.04
CA LEU A 636 5.21 24.99 14.29
C LEU A 636 6.72 25.14 14.47
N GLU A 637 7.38 24.15 15.07
CA GLU A 637 8.82 24.25 15.36
C GLU A 637 9.62 24.17 14.05
N ARG A 638 9.31 23.23 13.19
CA ARG A 638 9.92 23.13 11.86
C ARG A 638 9.72 24.42 11.02
N ARG A 639 8.55 25.04 11.13
CA ARG A 639 8.26 26.30 10.45
C ARG A 639 9.09 27.47 10.98
N LYS A 640 9.23 27.58 12.33
CA LYS A 640 10.08 28.60 12.95
C LYS A 640 11.55 28.45 12.54
N GLU A 641 12.02 27.22 12.50
CA GLU A 641 13.39 26.90 12.08
C GLU A 641 13.62 27.31 10.62
N TYR A 642 12.71 26.97 9.71
CA TYR A 642 12.76 27.38 8.31
C TYR A 642 12.78 28.91 8.16
N ILE A 643 11.92 29.64 8.91
CA ILE A 643 11.88 31.12 8.90
C ILE A 643 13.19 31.69 9.42
N LYS A 644 13.76 31.10 10.48
CA LYS A 644 15.06 31.54 11.02
C LYS A 644 16.19 31.39 10.02
N GLU A 645 16.21 30.30 9.29
CA GLU A 645 17.25 30.00 8.30
C GLU A 645 17.09 30.79 7.00
N ASN A 646 15.85 30.96 6.52
CA ASN A 646 15.58 31.48 5.19
C ASN A 646 14.92 32.86 5.18
N GLY A 647 14.46 33.36 6.33
CA GLY A 647 13.69 34.62 6.38
C GLY A 647 14.45 35.83 5.87
N HIS A 648 15.77 35.82 5.96
CA HIS A 648 16.61 36.92 5.49
C HIS A 648 16.56 37.11 3.95
N PHE A 649 16.19 36.08 3.17
CA PHE A 649 15.99 36.18 1.72
C PHE A 649 14.73 36.97 1.33
N TYR A 650 13.79 37.13 2.26
CA TYR A 650 12.48 37.74 2.03
C TYR A 650 12.31 39.07 2.76
N LEU A 651 13.38 39.64 3.32
CA LEU A 651 13.31 40.89 4.08
C LEU A 651 12.90 42.08 3.22
N ASP A 652 13.33 42.08 1.96
CA ASP A 652 13.02 43.16 1.00
C ASP A 652 11.56 43.09 0.50
N ASP A 653 10.90 41.94 0.65
CA ASP A 653 9.50 41.69 0.30
C ASP A 653 8.53 42.00 1.47
N LEU A 654 9.07 42.31 2.65
CA LEU A 654 8.25 42.65 3.81
C LEU A 654 7.82 44.13 3.72
N ASP A 655 6.52 44.35 3.59
CA ASP A 655 5.93 45.66 3.73
C ASP A 655 5.91 46.02 5.26
N LEU A 656 6.81 46.89 5.64
CA LEU A 656 6.97 47.38 7.04
C LEU A 656 6.11 48.64 7.31
N SER A 657 5.19 49.03 6.43
CA SER A 657 4.32 50.19 6.57
C SER A 657 3.01 49.90 7.25
#